data_7b9d6270e3de5a307ae8b4c0164560b1
#
_entry.id   7b9d6270e3de5a307ae8b4c0164560b1
#
_cell.length_a   1.000
_cell.length_b   1.000
_cell.length_c   1.000
_cell.angle_alpha   90.00
_cell.angle_beta   90.00
_cell.angle_gamma   90.00
#
_symmetry.space_group_name_H-M   'P 1'
#
loop_
_entity.id
_entity.type
_entity.pdbx_description
1 polymer ?
#
loop_
_entity_poly.entity_id
_entity_poly.type
_entity_poly.pdbx_seq_one_letter_code
_entity_poly.pdbx_strand_id
1 'polypeptide(L)'
;MRRTRLRLALFALPALVGGVLMAAASPVPVGAVPAGTGGPADTHLDEPDHVGHVRVHMTGADMLDRVAAAGFDIEHGLTRVPDGIEGEVAATAEERAALEAMGVRILADDEGFEWSDEADGGLPGVAARTLTAAGPDGTVRIARADWFTTKGQGFLYVEARTTEGNQTTPIVGMQVENDSGKGTEFGFARTMSRFVDSGQYMFHRNLFKLDTRPDQIRVTSSTGGVVTGPVSDWLEDGAPPLTSNPGYRSDFVDGYRHPQQLFARAKEIAREYPQIAEIVYLPHRTNGYQRKAQATIGGTGQSAVVVSTAAWGHEGGNDVTVEFAHQSGENLPLTVEVTGTAVRVLLGTDATGAAASTATEVAQALRTRSQGLIDRAHPYRSNAGTGVVAPTTGPVALTDFLDQKRVGAPEGEVPRGPATIPVLRIGKHRDGRNPGVLIQAQDHAREWVPPTTTLETAERLVHNYRTDKETKKIVDNTDVFLILSNNPDGANYSFYNFASQRRNMTNHCADDNADPARRNAWGVDLNRNYRVGSGHDGYAGGSTSCVSDTFQGPEKLSEPESKNVIWLVETYSNIKFMMSVHSNGGQLFWQPGAYIANGRITTPRPPLGDEAFYWQSAARILSQVKAHRETVVTPQNVGGSSDVLYSSAGNVREDLYHTYGIYSFGWEVGGSIYNPATGNWQGGSFQPPWVGNPELVSGHAETMEYANGIMEMFRIAADWGKDKKKPTSTLVPGGGRYAGPVDVRFETSEPATIYYTTDGSRPTLDSPRYQATEFREPGQVFRVTETTTFHWFSVDTAGNVEKGYDPTKNDKRNNFRKATVTITR
;
A
#
# COMPACT_ATOMS: atom_id res chain seq x y z
N MET A 1 52.84 19.33 -36.01
CA MET A 1 53.09 20.68 -36.60
C MET A 1 51.86 21.54 -36.40
N ARG A 2 52.13 22.74 -35.88
CA ARG A 2 51.26 23.92 -35.70
C ARG A 2 50.09 23.87 -34.73
N ARG A 3 50.38 24.44 -33.54
CA ARG A 3 49.51 25.10 -32.58
C ARG A 3 48.89 26.37 -33.23
N THR A 4 47.62 26.65 -32.89
CA THR A 4 47.17 28.03 -32.94
C THR A 4 46.29 28.29 -31.69
N ARG A 5 46.74 29.23 -30.87
CA ARG A 5 46.04 29.84 -29.73
C ARG A 5 45.20 31.01 -30.29
N LEU A 6 44.02 31.22 -29.70
CA LEU A 6 43.36 32.55 -29.72
C LEU A 6 42.64 32.77 -28.39
N ARG A 7 42.91 33.73 -27.84
CA ARG A 7 42.94 34.83 -26.91
C ARG A 7 41.55 35.16 -26.38
N LEU A 8 41.54 35.35 -25.02
CA LEU A 8 40.56 36.07 -24.23
C LEU A 8 40.36 37.51 -24.76
N ALA A 9 39.09 37.98 -24.63
CA ALA A 9 38.82 39.40 -24.54
C ALA A 9 37.92 39.66 -23.34
N LEU A 10 38.47 40.36 -22.33
CA LEU A 10 37.76 41.04 -21.26
C LEU A 10 37.03 42.26 -21.85
N PHE A 11 35.82 42.49 -21.40
CA PHE A 11 35.23 43.85 -21.40
C PHE A 11 34.74 44.19 -19.99
N ALA A 12 35.18 45.38 -19.57
CA ALA A 12 34.98 45.96 -18.24
C ALA A 12 33.70 46.79 -18.17
N LEU A 13 33.22 46.90 -16.95
CA LEU A 13 32.11 47.78 -16.45
C LEU A 13 32.27 49.27 -16.81
N PRO A 14 31.17 50.06 -16.60
CA PRO A 14 31.29 51.06 -15.59
C PRO A 14 30.17 51.05 -14.54
N ALA A 15 30.57 51.36 -13.32
CA ALA A 15 29.78 51.65 -12.16
C ALA A 15 29.03 52.97 -12.29
N LEU A 16 27.76 53.04 -11.78
CA LEU A 16 27.06 54.27 -11.46
C LEU A 16 26.68 54.24 -9.99
N VAL A 17 27.28 55.17 -9.26
CA VAL A 17 27.00 55.51 -7.86
C VAL A 17 25.78 56.41 -7.83
N GLY A 18 24.75 56.01 -7.06
CA GLY A 18 23.64 56.88 -6.70
C GLY A 18 23.29 56.61 -5.24
N GLY A 19 23.74 57.51 -4.39
CA GLY A 19 23.40 57.51 -2.97
C GLY A 19 21.97 57.96 -2.72
N VAL A 20 21.29 57.27 -1.81
CA VAL A 20 20.07 57.82 -1.18
C VAL A 20 20.13 57.58 0.33
N LEU A 21 19.81 58.65 1.04
CA LEU A 21 19.84 58.89 2.48
C LEU A 21 19.22 57.78 3.31
N MET A 22 19.89 57.45 4.42
CA MET A 22 19.31 56.78 5.60
C MET A 22 18.32 57.76 6.31
N ALA A 23 17.08 57.33 6.44
CA ALA A 23 16.16 57.80 7.46
C ALA A 23 15.99 56.69 8.51
N ALA A 24 16.39 57.01 9.74
CA ALA A 24 16.22 56.15 10.90
C ALA A 24 14.71 56.05 11.22
N ALA A 25 14.17 54.85 11.19
CA ALA A 25 12.85 54.53 11.74
C ALA A 25 13.00 53.77 13.05
N SER A 26 12.31 54.24 14.06
CA SER A 26 12.27 53.69 15.43
C SER A 26 11.71 52.29 15.47
N PRO A 27 12.05 51.43 16.49
CA PRO A 27 11.53 50.10 16.59
C PRO A 27 10.06 50.08 16.94
N VAL A 28 9.28 49.42 16.09
CA VAL A 28 7.89 49.02 16.37
C VAL A 28 7.92 47.81 17.28
N PRO A 29 7.06 47.70 18.31
CA PRO A 29 7.05 46.55 19.20
C PRO A 29 6.63 45.30 18.44
N VAL A 30 7.36 44.21 18.67
CA VAL A 30 7.06 42.89 18.19
C VAL A 30 5.71 42.47 18.77
N GLY A 31 4.69 42.60 17.98
CA GLY A 31 3.40 41.94 18.23
C GLY A 31 3.58 40.45 18.00
N ALA A 32 3.03 39.63 18.90
CA ALA A 32 3.00 38.20 18.78
C ALA A 32 2.56 37.79 17.37
N VAL A 33 3.39 37.05 16.70
CA VAL A 33 3.05 36.33 15.46
C VAL A 33 2.00 35.30 15.84
N PRO A 34 0.81 35.30 15.23
CA PRO A 34 -0.10 34.17 15.42
C PRO A 34 0.57 32.91 14.86
N ALA A 35 0.57 31.86 15.65
CA ALA A 35 0.93 30.53 15.19
C ALA A 35 0.01 30.14 14.03
N GLY A 36 0.59 29.50 12.99
CA GLY A 36 -0.14 28.80 11.95
C GLY A 36 -0.39 29.66 10.71
N THR A 37 0.55 29.66 9.80
CA THR A 37 0.18 29.62 8.39
C THR A 37 0.57 28.24 7.91
N GLY A 38 -0.43 27.36 7.90
CA GLY A 38 -0.41 26.14 7.10
C GLY A 38 0.06 26.48 5.68
N GLY A 39 0.65 25.52 5.00
CA GLY A 39 0.87 25.58 3.56
C GLY A 39 -0.41 26.02 2.85
N PRO A 40 -0.38 26.29 1.56
CA PRO A 40 -1.59 26.71 0.85
C PRO A 40 -2.67 25.67 1.17
N ALA A 41 -3.74 26.13 1.83
CA ALA A 41 -4.88 25.30 2.14
C ALA A 41 -5.26 24.58 0.85
N ASP A 42 -5.37 23.28 0.93
CA ASP A 42 -5.89 22.48 -0.17
C ASP A 42 -7.32 22.95 -0.39
N THR A 43 -7.51 23.81 -1.41
CA THR A 43 -8.82 24.40 -1.74
C THR A 43 -9.81 23.34 -2.25
N HIS A 44 -9.39 22.07 -2.30
CA HIS A 44 -10.20 20.95 -2.73
C HIS A 44 -10.89 20.22 -1.55
N LEU A 45 -10.60 20.59 -0.29
CA LEU A 45 -11.24 19.98 0.88
C LEU A 45 -12.76 20.16 0.93
N ASP A 46 -13.27 21.23 0.32
CA ASP A 46 -14.71 21.51 0.23
C ASP A 46 -15.37 20.91 -1.02
N GLU A 47 -14.63 20.18 -1.87
CA GLU A 47 -15.22 19.49 -3.00
C GLU A 47 -15.96 18.25 -2.51
N PRO A 48 -17.21 17.99 -2.94
CA PRO A 48 -18.04 16.88 -2.44
C PRO A 48 -17.44 15.50 -2.72
N ASP A 49 -16.48 15.43 -3.60
CA ASP A 49 -15.81 14.19 -4.04
C ASP A 49 -14.40 14.00 -3.43
N HIS A 50 -13.95 14.92 -2.58
CA HIS A 50 -12.66 14.80 -1.91
C HIS A 50 -12.71 13.67 -0.88
N VAL A 51 -11.78 12.71 -0.97
CA VAL A 51 -11.56 11.68 0.05
C VAL A 51 -10.43 12.13 0.94
N GLY A 52 -10.74 12.45 2.18
CA GLY A 52 -9.75 12.71 3.20
C GLY A 52 -9.62 11.52 4.14
N HIS A 53 -8.50 11.45 4.85
CA HIS A 53 -8.32 10.49 5.94
C HIS A 53 -8.93 11.07 7.21
N VAL A 54 -9.82 10.32 7.83
CA VAL A 54 -10.45 10.73 9.09
C VAL A 54 -10.14 9.74 10.19
N ARG A 55 -9.64 10.25 11.29
CA ARG A 55 -9.47 9.44 12.50
C ARG A 55 -10.81 9.28 13.17
N VAL A 56 -11.19 8.04 13.44
CA VAL A 56 -12.51 7.69 13.97
C VAL A 56 -12.40 6.91 15.27
N HIS A 57 -13.40 7.07 16.14
CA HIS A 57 -13.60 6.25 17.32
C HIS A 57 -14.92 5.47 17.19
N MET A 58 -14.82 4.17 17.34
CA MET A 58 -15.91 3.20 17.27
C MET A 58 -16.11 2.57 18.64
N THR A 59 -17.36 2.49 19.11
CA THR A 59 -17.69 2.06 20.51
C THR A 59 -17.48 0.58 20.79
N GLY A 60 -16.91 -0.19 19.88
CA GLY A 60 -16.57 -1.60 20.06
C GLY A 60 -16.50 -2.38 18.76
N ALA A 61 -16.25 -3.69 18.86
CA ALA A 61 -16.09 -4.57 17.71
C ALA A 61 -17.34 -4.61 16.81
N ASP A 62 -18.54 -4.60 17.41
CA ASP A 62 -19.80 -4.59 16.65
C ASP A 62 -19.95 -3.33 15.78
N MET A 63 -19.39 -2.20 16.20
CA MET A 63 -19.38 -0.97 15.42
C MET A 63 -18.37 -1.07 14.28
N LEU A 64 -17.17 -1.59 14.56
CA LEU A 64 -16.16 -1.86 13.55
C LEU A 64 -16.70 -2.78 12.45
N ASP A 65 -17.36 -3.88 12.84
CA ASP A 65 -17.96 -4.81 11.88
C ASP A 65 -19.04 -4.13 11.03
N ARG A 66 -19.83 -3.22 11.59
CA ARG A 66 -20.82 -2.44 10.83
C ARG A 66 -20.18 -1.44 9.88
N VAL A 67 -19.12 -0.76 10.30
CA VAL A 67 -18.36 0.19 9.45
C VAL A 67 -17.73 -0.57 8.28
N ALA A 68 -17.08 -1.69 8.55
CA ALA A 68 -16.50 -2.54 7.51
C ALA A 68 -17.59 -3.10 6.57
N ALA A 69 -18.71 -3.58 7.10
CA ALA A 69 -19.83 -4.11 6.31
C ALA A 69 -20.53 -3.03 5.48
N ALA A 70 -20.49 -1.77 5.91
CA ALA A 70 -21.00 -0.63 5.15
C ALA A 70 -20.05 -0.23 4.01
N GLY A 71 -18.84 -0.80 3.96
CA GLY A 71 -17.88 -0.63 2.88
C GLY A 71 -16.94 0.54 3.02
N PHE A 72 -16.76 1.06 4.23
CA PHE A 72 -15.76 2.10 4.46
C PHE A 72 -14.34 1.52 4.43
N ASP A 73 -13.42 2.28 3.83
CA ASP A 73 -12.00 1.91 3.76
C ASP A 73 -11.29 2.25 5.07
N ILE A 74 -11.03 1.23 5.87
CA ILE A 74 -10.31 1.36 7.14
C ILE A 74 -8.83 1.18 6.84
N GLU A 75 -8.08 2.27 6.74
CA GLU A 75 -6.73 2.26 6.16
C GLU A 75 -5.60 1.98 7.15
N HIS A 76 -5.69 2.40 8.40
CA HIS A 76 -4.57 2.30 9.34
C HIS A 76 -4.97 1.78 10.72
N GLY A 77 -3.98 1.16 11.34
CA GLY A 77 -3.87 0.53 12.64
C GLY A 77 -5.01 0.76 13.62
N LEU A 78 -5.95 -0.17 13.63
CA LEU A 78 -6.99 -0.18 14.65
C LEU A 78 -6.37 -0.28 16.04
N THR A 79 -6.56 0.75 16.85
CA THR A 79 -6.09 0.80 18.24
C THR A 79 -7.26 0.63 19.20
N ARG A 80 -7.16 -0.33 20.10
CA ARG A 80 -8.17 -0.49 21.14
C ARG A 80 -7.92 0.52 22.25
N VAL A 81 -8.93 1.35 22.51
CA VAL A 81 -8.96 2.32 23.60
C VAL A 81 -9.94 1.84 24.68
N PRO A 82 -9.91 2.41 25.91
CA PRO A 82 -10.75 1.91 27.02
C PRO A 82 -12.25 1.86 26.73
N ASP A 83 -12.75 2.75 25.88
CA ASP A 83 -14.17 2.92 25.53
C ASP A 83 -14.50 2.51 24.10
N GLY A 84 -13.55 1.87 23.36
CA GLY A 84 -13.81 1.46 21.99
C GLY A 84 -12.60 1.05 21.18
N ILE A 85 -12.66 1.37 19.90
CA ILE A 85 -11.59 1.15 18.90
C ILE A 85 -11.41 2.45 18.14
N GLU A 86 -10.18 2.92 18.03
CA GLU A 86 -9.80 4.01 17.14
C GLU A 86 -9.13 3.46 15.90
N GLY A 87 -9.36 4.11 14.77
CA GLY A 87 -8.77 3.76 13.49
C GLY A 87 -8.84 4.92 12.53
N GLU A 88 -8.27 4.76 11.37
CA GLU A 88 -8.31 5.74 10.29
C GLU A 88 -9.16 5.21 9.14
N VAL A 89 -10.03 6.06 8.61
CA VAL A 89 -10.95 5.71 7.53
C VAL A 89 -10.78 6.74 6.42
N ALA A 90 -10.59 6.27 5.19
CA ALA A 90 -10.67 7.14 4.03
C ALA A 90 -12.15 7.41 3.72
N ALA A 91 -12.55 8.68 3.73
CA ALA A 91 -13.95 9.06 3.56
C ALA A 91 -14.12 10.40 2.86
N THR A 92 -15.13 10.48 1.99
CA THR A 92 -15.63 11.75 1.44
C THR A 92 -16.45 12.50 2.50
N ALA A 93 -16.79 13.74 2.25
CA ALA A 93 -17.67 14.53 3.14
C ALA A 93 -19.04 13.83 3.35
N GLU A 94 -19.59 13.17 2.32
CA GLU A 94 -20.85 12.40 2.44
C GLU A 94 -20.65 11.14 3.30
N GLU A 95 -19.55 10.44 3.12
CA GLU A 95 -19.20 9.24 3.87
C GLU A 95 -18.87 9.54 5.33
N ARG A 96 -18.28 10.70 5.64
CA ARG A 96 -18.10 11.20 7.01
C ARG A 96 -19.45 11.38 7.70
N ALA A 97 -20.41 12.02 7.03
CA ALA A 97 -21.76 12.18 7.55
C ALA A 97 -22.46 10.83 7.75
N ALA A 98 -22.21 9.85 6.88
CA ALA A 98 -22.71 8.49 7.02
C ALA A 98 -22.09 7.75 8.22
N LEU A 99 -20.79 7.89 8.46
CA LEU A 99 -20.09 7.36 9.63
C LEU A 99 -20.67 7.94 10.93
N GLU A 100 -20.87 9.25 10.99
CA GLU A 100 -21.51 9.91 12.15
C GLU A 100 -22.94 9.41 12.36
N ALA A 101 -23.72 9.25 11.29
CA ALA A 101 -25.08 8.70 11.35
C ALA A 101 -25.12 7.24 11.86
N MET A 102 -24.04 6.47 11.67
CA MET A 102 -23.87 5.14 12.22
C MET A 102 -23.47 5.16 13.71
N GLY A 103 -23.14 6.33 14.27
CA GLY A 103 -22.70 6.50 15.64
C GLY A 103 -21.17 6.42 15.81
N VAL A 104 -20.42 6.50 14.72
CA VAL A 104 -18.97 6.64 14.73
C VAL A 104 -18.63 8.09 15.08
N ARG A 105 -17.70 8.30 16.00
CA ARG A 105 -17.22 9.64 16.35
C ARG A 105 -15.98 9.98 15.55
N ILE A 106 -16.04 11.04 14.76
CA ILE A 106 -14.88 11.62 14.08
C ILE A 106 -14.01 12.34 15.12
N LEU A 107 -12.73 12.01 15.19
CA LEU A 107 -11.79 12.56 16.18
C LEU A 107 -11.00 13.73 15.64
N ALA A 108 -10.53 13.63 14.40
CA ALA A 108 -9.79 14.66 13.69
C ALA A 108 -9.89 14.40 12.18
N ASP A 109 -9.81 15.47 11.39
CA ASP A 109 -9.48 15.41 9.98
C ASP A 109 -7.96 15.42 9.90
N ASP A 110 -7.34 14.30 9.53
CA ASP A 110 -5.90 14.23 9.44
C ASP A 110 -5.45 14.52 8.00
N GLU A 111 -4.98 15.74 7.80
CA GLU A 111 -4.15 16.11 6.66
C GLU A 111 -2.70 15.67 6.89
N GLY A 112 -2.46 14.37 6.85
CA GLY A 112 -1.16 13.78 7.07
C GLY A 112 -0.99 13.26 8.51
N PHE A 113 -0.78 11.97 8.61
CA PHE A 113 -0.46 11.30 9.85
C PHE A 113 0.90 11.82 10.37
N GLU A 114 0.87 12.87 11.18
CA GLU A 114 1.98 13.19 12.03
C GLU A 114 2.03 12.14 13.14
N TRP A 115 3.05 11.30 13.09
CA TRP A 115 3.48 10.59 14.29
C TRP A 115 3.90 11.66 15.29
N SER A 116 2.95 12.10 16.14
CA SER A 116 3.32 12.98 17.24
C SER A 116 4.29 12.22 18.14
N ASP A 117 5.45 12.79 18.39
CA ASP A 117 6.36 12.40 19.46
C ASP A 117 5.71 12.52 20.84
N GLU A 118 4.50 13.00 20.93
CA GLU A 118 3.62 13.02 22.10
C GLU A 118 3.00 11.66 22.42
N ALA A 119 3.76 10.60 22.30
CA ALA A 119 3.47 9.39 23.10
C ALA A 119 3.90 9.57 24.56
N ASP A 120 4.07 10.79 25.05
CA ASP A 120 3.96 11.13 26.47
C ASP A 120 2.51 11.16 26.97
N GLY A 121 1.54 11.01 26.10
CA GLY A 121 0.19 10.63 26.44
C GLY A 121 0.16 9.17 26.87
N GLY A 122 0.78 8.83 27.98
CA GLY A 122 0.49 7.59 28.67
C GLY A 122 -1.02 7.47 28.78
N LEU A 123 -1.57 6.29 28.42
CA LEU A 123 -2.98 5.96 28.59
C LEU A 123 -3.46 6.56 29.92
N PRO A 124 -4.52 7.38 29.96
CA PRO A 124 -5.02 7.96 31.19
C PRO A 124 -5.31 6.82 32.17
N GLY A 125 -4.51 6.72 33.23
CA GLY A 125 -4.74 5.74 34.31
C GLY A 125 -3.67 4.68 34.55
N VAL A 126 -2.61 4.57 33.74
CA VAL A 126 -1.44 3.78 34.13
C VAL A 126 -0.43 4.71 34.83
N ALA A 127 -0.70 5.02 36.08
CA ALA A 127 0.30 5.66 36.93
C ALA A 127 1.57 4.82 36.87
N ALA A 128 2.71 5.47 36.67
CA ALA A 128 4.04 4.85 36.78
C ALA A 128 4.10 4.12 38.12
N ARG A 129 3.89 2.81 38.10
CA ARG A 129 4.10 1.98 39.29
C ARG A 129 5.58 1.77 39.41
N THR A 130 6.13 2.11 40.56
CA THR A 130 7.51 1.76 40.90
C THR A 130 7.67 0.25 40.71
N LEU A 131 8.50 -0.14 39.76
CA LEU A 131 8.77 -1.54 39.45
C LEU A 131 9.50 -2.16 40.65
N THR A 132 8.92 -3.17 41.22
CA THR A 132 9.50 -3.93 42.35
C THR A 132 10.15 -5.20 41.81
N ALA A 133 11.16 -5.66 42.52
CA ALA A 133 12.07 -6.79 42.29
C ALA A 133 11.77 -7.78 41.15
N ALA A 134 12.84 -8.29 40.53
CA ALA A 134 12.86 -9.26 39.44
C ALA A 134 11.86 -10.41 39.67
N GLY A 135 10.95 -10.60 38.71
CA GLY A 135 10.10 -11.77 38.62
C GLY A 135 10.83 -13.00 38.03
N PRO A 136 10.17 -14.13 37.89
CA PRO A 136 10.78 -15.32 37.34
C PRO A 136 11.27 -15.09 35.90
N ASP A 137 12.49 -15.55 35.62
CA ASP A 137 13.10 -15.49 34.30
C ASP A 137 12.19 -16.13 33.24
N GLY A 138 12.06 -15.44 32.10
CA GLY A 138 11.39 -15.98 30.92
C GLY A 138 9.98 -15.44 30.63
N THR A 139 9.46 -14.53 31.45
CA THR A 139 8.14 -13.93 31.22
C THR A 139 8.14 -12.77 30.25
N VAL A 140 9.31 -12.10 30.06
CA VAL A 140 9.51 -10.98 29.14
C VAL A 140 10.55 -11.33 28.10
N ARG A 141 10.30 -10.95 26.86
CA ARG A 141 11.20 -11.16 25.74
C ARG A 141 11.32 -9.92 24.87
N ILE A 142 12.54 -9.56 24.49
CA ILE A 142 12.80 -8.56 23.47
C ILE A 142 12.62 -9.21 22.10
N ALA A 143 11.70 -8.71 21.32
CA ALA A 143 11.52 -9.13 19.93
C ALA A 143 12.47 -8.38 19.00
N ARG A 144 12.67 -7.08 19.25
CA ARG A 144 13.58 -6.22 18.48
C ARG A 144 14.16 -5.11 19.34
N ALA A 145 15.40 -4.73 19.04
CA ALA A 145 16.03 -3.50 19.52
C ALA A 145 16.93 -2.98 18.37
N ASP A 146 16.40 -2.05 17.60
CA ASP A 146 17.02 -1.58 16.37
C ASP A 146 17.42 -0.11 16.48
N TRP A 147 18.68 0.18 16.18
CA TRP A 147 19.22 1.52 16.11
C TRP A 147 19.35 2.00 14.67
N PHE A 148 19.02 3.24 14.42
CA PHE A 148 19.31 3.90 13.15
C PHE A 148 19.51 5.41 13.33
N THR A 149 20.09 6.03 12.31
CA THR A 149 20.20 7.48 12.21
C THR A 149 19.55 7.99 10.94
N THR A 150 18.93 9.16 11.00
CA THR A 150 18.40 9.89 9.86
C THR A 150 18.53 11.38 10.10
N LYS A 151 18.97 12.13 9.09
CA LYS A 151 19.15 13.59 9.15
C LYS A 151 19.94 14.04 10.40
N GLY A 152 20.95 13.25 10.80
CA GLY A 152 21.81 13.54 11.94
C GLY A 152 21.20 13.23 13.32
N GLN A 153 20.00 12.70 13.38
CA GLN A 153 19.35 12.28 14.64
C GLN A 153 19.36 10.77 14.77
N GLY A 154 19.63 10.29 15.98
CA GLY A 154 19.59 8.87 16.33
C GLY A 154 18.25 8.45 16.90
N PHE A 155 17.86 7.21 16.59
CA PHE A 155 16.62 6.58 17.03
C PHE A 155 16.86 5.14 17.46
N LEU A 156 16.20 4.75 18.54
CA LEU A 156 16.14 3.37 19.02
C LEU A 156 14.68 2.88 18.95
N TYR A 157 14.43 1.88 18.13
CA TYR A 157 13.14 1.19 18.08
C TYR A 157 13.19 -0.08 18.92
N VAL A 158 12.20 -0.28 19.78
CA VAL A 158 12.12 -1.46 20.65
C VAL A 158 10.76 -2.12 20.54
N GLU A 159 10.75 -3.43 20.37
CA GLU A 159 9.59 -4.29 20.56
C GLU A 159 9.88 -5.33 21.64
N ALA A 160 9.00 -5.47 22.61
CA ALA A 160 9.08 -6.49 23.64
C ALA A 160 7.70 -7.10 23.93
N ARG A 161 7.70 -8.35 24.38
CA ARG A 161 6.48 -9.10 24.66
C ARG A 161 6.57 -9.76 26.02
N THR A 162 5.39 -9.87 26.69
CA THR A 162 5.23 -10.67 27.88
C THR A 162 4.24 -11.81 27.65
N THR A 163 4.46 -12.92 28.32
CA THR A 163 3.51 -14.05 28.38
C THR A 163 2.48 -13.88 29.46
N GLU A 164 2.63 -12.88 30.35
CA GLU A 164 1.75 -12.59 31.48
C GLU A 164 0.82 -11.42 31.17
N GLY A 165 -0.46 -11.48 31.60
CA GLY A 165 -1.40 -10.38 31.59
C GLY A 165 -1.60 -9.73 30.22
N ASN A 166 -2.07 -10.48 29.27
CA ASN A 166 -2.00 -10.08 27.87
C ASN A 166 -3.16 -9.21 27.37
N GLN A 167 -4.43 -9.57 27.62
CA GLN A 167 -5.56 -8.94 26.92
C GLN A 167 -6.58 -8.24 27.82
N THR A 168 -6.71 -8.74 29.05
CA THR A 168 -7.63 -8.23 30.04
C THR A 168 -6.89 -7.91 31.34
N THR A 169 -7.59 -7.37 32.32
CA THR A 169 -7.01 -7.02 33.62
C THR A 169 -6.39 -8.23 34.32
N PRO A 170 -5.18 -8.12 34.90
CA PRO A 170 -4.36 -6.91 34.93
C PRO A 170 -3.56 -6.70 33.63
N ILE A 171 -3.55 -5.45 33.14
CA ILE A 171 -2.68 -5.06 32.02
C ILE A 171 -1.26 -4.98 32.54
N VAL A 172 -0.33 -5.67 31.87
CA VAL A 172 1.09 -5.60 32.18
C VAL A 172 1.69 -4.40 31.46
N GLY A 173 2.27 -3.47 32.22
CA GLY A 173 3.09 -2.38 31.67
C GLY A 173 4.52 -2.83 31.45
N MET A 174 5.23 -2.21 30.52
CA MET A 174 6.65 -2.42 30.27
C MET A 174 7.41 -1.10 30.28
N GLN A 175 8.65 -1.17 30.74
CA GLN A 175 9.62 -0.08 30.65
C GLN A 175 10.88 -0.59 30.00
N VAL A 176 11.58 0.30 29.29
CA VAL A 176 12.87 0.05 28.69
C VAL A 176 13.90 1.03 29.20
N GLU A 177 15.09 0.55 29.50
CA GLU A 177 16.28 1.31 29.81
C GLU A 177 17.34 0.95 28.77
N ASN A 178 18.16 1.90 28.39
CA ASN A 178 19.31 1.67 27.53
C ASN A 178 20.61 2.08 28.25
N ASP A 179 21.70 1.44 27.89
CA ASP A 179 23.03 1.91 28.33
C ASP A 179 23.47 3.17 27.55
N SER A 180 24.60 3.72 27.89
CA SER A 180 25.17 4.88 27.22
C SER A 180 26.24 4.54 26.16
N GLY A 181 26.14 3.35 25.56
CA GLY A 181 27.09 2.86 24.56
C GLY A 181 28.38 2.25 25.15
N LYS A 182 28.37 1.89 26.43
CA LYS A 182 29.51 1.25 27.13
C LYS A 182 29.14 -0.04 27.85
N GLY A 183 27.93 -0.52 27.72
CA GLY A 183 27.48 -1.81 28.22
C GLY A 183 27.44 -1.98 29.73
N THR A 184 27.50 -0.90 30.54
CA THR A 184 27.68 -1.00 31.98
C THR A 184 26.61 -0.37 32.84
N GLU A 185 26.00 0.73 32.40
CA GLU A 185 24.97 1.43 33.18
C GLU A 185 23.75 1.67 32.32
N PHE A 186 22.60 1.27 32.83
CA PHE A 186 21.32 1.55 32.22
C PHE A 186 20.80 2.91 32.68
N GLY A 187 20.33 3.70 31.72
CA GLY A 187 19.81 5.04 31.97
C GLY A 187 18.34 5.03 32.40
N PHE A 188 17.69 6.17 32.24
CA PHE A 188 16.29 6.35 32.64
C PHE A 188 15.38 5.34 32.00
N ALA A 189 14.50 4.77 32.81
CA ALA A 189 13.41 3.92 32.35
C ALA A 189 12.35 4.76 31.59
N ARG A 190 11.98 4.30 30.40
CA ARG A 190 10.92 4.87 29.56
C ARG A 190 9.79 3.87 29.41
N THR A 191 8.57 4.35 29.49
CA THR A 191 7.38 3.50 29.29
C THR A 191 7.28 3.09 27.82
N MET A 192 6.93 1.83 27.60
CA MET A 192 6.63 1.29 26.27
C MET A 192 5.11 1.23 26.08
N SER A 193 4.66 1.65 24.91
CA SER A 193 3.24 1.60 24.53
C SER A 193 2.81 0.17 24.23
N ARG A 194 1.69 -0.23 24.83
CA ARG A 194 1.07 -1.52 24.54
C ARG A 194 0.35 -1.47 23.21
N PHE A 195 0.72 -2.37 22.31
CA PHE A 195 0.08 -2.51 21.02
C PHE A 195 -0.89 -3.70 21.02
N VAL A 196 -2.12 -3.44 20.60
CA VAL A 196 -3.22 -4.41 20.50
C VAL A 196 -3.82 -4.29 19.12
N ASP A 197 -3.96 -5.40 18.44
CA ASP A 197 -4.61 -5.48 17.15
C ASP A 197 -5.80 -6.44 17.24
N SER A 198 -6.96 -6.01 16.74
CA SER A 198 -8.22 -6.81 16.76
C SER A 198 -8.50 -7.47 18.12
N GLY A 199 -8.26 -6.74 19.19
CA GLY A 199 -8.45 -7.24 20.55
C GLY A 199 -7.36 -8.19 21.06
N GLN A 200 -6.37 -8.53 20.25
CA GLN A 200 -5.25 -9.39 20.63
C GLN A 200 -4.04 -8.55 21.02
N TYR A 201 -3.46 -8.87 22.17
CA TYR A 201 -2.18 -8.25 22.55
C TYR A 201 -1.08 -8.74 21.64
N MET A 202 -0.38 -7.80 21.02
CA MET A 202 0.73 -8.08 20.12
C MET A 202 2.08 -7.98 20.85
N PHE A 203 2.42 -6.80 21.27
CA PHE A 203 3.67 -6.49 21.98
C PHE A 203 3.59 -5.10 22.61
N HIS A 204 4.64 -4.70 23.30
CA HIS A 204 4.91 -3.30 23.65
C HIS A 204 5.96 -2.79 22.70
N ARG A 205 5.79 -1.56 22.18
CA ARG A 205 6.75 -0.96 21.25
C ARG A 205 6.89 0.53 21.49
N ASN A 206 8.06 1.07 21.14
CA ASN A 206 8.26 2.51 20.96
C ASN A 206 9.47 2.80 20.10
N LEU A 207 9.43 4.00 19.51
CA LEU A 207 10.56 4.63 18.84
C LEU A 207 11.07 5.77 19.74
N PHE A 208 12.32 5.70 20.20
CA PHE A 208 12.93 6.66 21.11
C PHE A 208 13.99 7.47 20.39
N LYS A 209 13.92 8.78 20.51
CA LYS A 209 14.97 9.69 20.06
C LYS A 209 16.12 9.67 21.05
N LEU A 210 17.33 9.38 20.59
CA LEU A 210 18.55 9.31 21.41
C LEU A 210 19.72 9.97 20.68
N ASP A 211 20.62 10.61 21.47
CA ASP A 211 21.82 11.25 20.93
C ASP A 211 22.99 10.26 20.76
N THR A 212 22.93 9.14 21.44
CA THR A 212 24.02 8.14 21.46
C THR A 212 23.46 6.75 21.24
N ARG A 213 24.10 5.98 20.35
CA ARG A 213 23.76 4.58 20.11
C ARG A 213 24.04 3.76 21.38
N PRO A 214 23.02 3.05 21.91
CA PRO A 214 23.24 2.10 23.01
C PRO A 214 23.80 0.77 22.47
N ASP A 215 24.53 0.04 23.32
CA ASP A 215 24.95 -1.33 23.03
C ASP A 215 23.90 -2.35 23.47
N GLN A 216 23.18 -2.04 24.56
CA GLN A 216 22.20 -2.93 25.18
C GLN A 216 20.97 -2.17 25.68
N ILE A 217 19.86 -2.89 25.73
CA ILE A 217 18.64 -2.46 26.44
C ILE A 217 18.27 -3.45 27.53
N ARG A 218 17.57 -2.97 28.53
CA ARG A 218 16.91 -3.77 29.56
C ARG A 218 15.43 -3.46 29.55
N VAL A 219 14.58 -4.48 29.38
CA VAL A 219 13.13 -4.35 29.46
C VAL A 219 12.64 -4.99 30.74
N THR A 220 11.80 -4.28 31.46
CA THR A 220 11.21 -4.72 32.73
C THR A 220 9.69 -4.61 32.66
N SER A 221 8.98 -5.68 33.05
CA SER A 221 7.52 -5.68 33.15
C SER A 221 7.03 -5.25 34.55
N SER A 222 5.79 -4.76 34.63
CA SER A 222 5.15 -4.43 35.91
C SER A 222 4.89 -5.65 36.80
N THR A 223 5.03 -6.85 36.25
CA THR A 223 4.95 -8.14 37.00
C THR A 223 6.31 -8.60 37.52
N GLY A 224 7.37 -7.88 37.21
CA GLY A 224 8.73 -8.12 37.68
C GLY A 224 9.60 -8.97 36.74
N GLY A 225 9.12 -9.34 35.55
CA GLY A 225 9.95 -9.97 34.53
C GLY A 225 11.00 -9.00 34.00
N VAL A 226 12.23 -9.45 33.81
CA VAL A 226 13.36 -8.64 33.32
C VAL A 226 14.13 -9.39 32.25
N VAL A 227 14.46 -8.70 31.14
CA VAL A 227 15.33 -9.21 30.08
C VAL A 227 16.29 -8.14 29.61
N THR A 228 17.52 -8.53 29.30
CA THR A 228 18.54 -7.66 28.69
C THR A 228 18.92 -8.24 27.33
N GLY A 229 19.07 -7.37 26.34
CA GLY A 229 19.45 -7.78 24.99
C GLY A 229 20.30 -6.73 24.27
N PRO A 230 21.06 -7.15 23.24
CA PRO A 230 21.86 -6.25 22.43
C PRO A 230 20.99 -5.38 21.52
N VAL A 231 21.53 -4.22 21.13
CA VAL A 231 20.97 -3.35 20.10
C VAL A 231 21.65 -3.65 18.77
N SER A 232 20.87 -3.89 17.74
CA SER A 232 21.33 -4.11 16.38
C SER A 232 21.17 -2.84 15.54
N ASP A 233 21.98 -2.69 14.51
CA ASP A 233 21.80 -1.61 13.55
C ASP A 233 20.68 -1.94 12.56
N TRP A 234 19.77 -1.00 12.33
CA TRP A 234 18.74 -1.06 11.32
C TRP A 234 19.21 -0.39 10.05
N LEU A 235 19.15 -1.12 8.93
CA LEU A 235 19.66 -0.67 7.64
C LEU A 235 21.13 -0.28 7.73
N GLU A 236 21.97 -1.26 8.04
CA GLU A 236 23.43 -1.12 8.01
C GLU A 236 23.87 -0.44 6.70
N ASP A 237 24.97 0.28 6.73
CA ASP A 237 25.57 0.91 5.56
C ASP A 237 25.87 -0.16 4.50
N GLY A 238 24.90 -0.42 3.66
CA GLY A 238 25.00 -1.34 2.56
C GLY A 238 25.95 -0.84 1.47
N ALA A 239 26.12 -1.61 0.41
CA ALA A 239 26.84 -1.14 -0.77
C ALA A 239 26.21 0.18 -1.24
N PRO A 240 27.00 1.18 -1.62
CA PRO A 240 26.50 2.46 -2.09
C PRO A 240 25.54 2.25 -3.28
N PRO A 241 24.53 3.11 -3.45
CA PRO A 241 23.59 2.99 -4.54
C PRO A 241 24.31 3.10 -5.88
N LEU A 242 23.74 2.47 -6.92
CA LEU A 242 24.32 2.54 -8.28
C LEU A 242 24.54 3.97 -8.75
N THR A 243 23.66 4.89 -8.34
CA THR A 243 23.76 6.32 -8.63
C THR A 243 25.05 6.98 -8.15
N SER A 244 25.77 6.38 -7.21
CA SER A 244 27.09 6.87 -6.77
C SER A 244 28.25 6.48 -7.69
N ASN A 245 28.04 5.57 -8.64
CA ASN A 245 29.09 5.18 -9.60
C ASN A 245 29.39 6.33 -10.58
N PRO A 246 30.67 6.65 -10.83
CA PRO A 246 31.01 7.69 -11.81
C PRO A 246 30.46 7.37 -13.19
N GLY A 247 29.69 8.31 -13.76
CA GLY A 247 29.07 8.15 -15.08
C GLY A 247 27.78 7.34 -15.11
N TYR A 248 27.28 6.88 -13.97
CA TYR A 248 25.94 6.31 -13.89
C TYR A 248 24.90 7.37 -14.22
N ARG A 249 23.94 7.01 -15.05
CA ARG A 249 22.85 7.90 -15.46
C ARG A 249 21.58 7.58 -14.70
N SER A 250 20.98 8.60 -14.16
CA SER A 250 19.69 8.58 -13.46
C SER A 250 18.96 9.89 -13.72
N ASP A 251 17.76 10.02 -13.20
CA ASP A 251 16.96 11.24 -13.31
C ASP A 251 16.43 11.46 -14.74
N PHE A 252 15.69 10.46 -15.22
CA PHE A 252 15.09 10.47 -16.56
C PHE A 252 13.64 10.92 -16.55
N VAL A 253 12.96 10.80 -15.40
CA VAL A 253 11.55 11.14 -15.26
C VAL A 253 11.42 12.54 -14.69
N ASP A 254 10.73 13.42 -15.42
CA ASP A 254 10.61 14.85 -15.15
C ASP A 254 9.22 15.29 -14.68
N GLY A 255 8.29 14.35 -14.49
CA GLY A 255 6.92 14.63 -14.04
C GLY A 255 6.04 13.39 -14.01
N TYR A 256 4.86 13.54 -13.42
CA TYR A 256 3.84 12.51 -13.51
C TYR A 256 3.39 12.32 -14.95
N ARG A 257 3.03 11.08 -15.31
CA ARG A 257 2.60 10.72 -16.66
C ARG A 257 1.32 9.89 -16.58
N HIS A 258 0.36 10.22 -17.41
CA HIS A 258 -0.82 9.37 -17.55
C HIS A 258 -0.46 8.06 -18.31
N PRO A 259 -1.28 7.00 -18.19
CA PRO A 259 -0.98 5.67 -18.73
C PRO A 259 -0.54 5.66 -20.19
N GLN A 260 -1.16 6.49 -21.06
CA GLN A 260 -0.80 6.52 -22.49
C GLN A 260 0.63 7.04 -22.73
N GLN A 261 1.07 8.00 -21.94
CA GLN A 261 2.46 8.49 -22.00
C GLN A 261 3.45 7.42 -21.49
N LEU A 262 3.10 6.72 -20.39
CA LEU A 262 3.88 5.60 -19.86
C LEU A 262 3.99 4.48 -20.92
N PHE A 263 2.89 4.10 -21.54
CA PHE A 263 2.85 3.05 -22.57
C PHE A 263 3.58 3.44 -23.84
N ALA A 264 3.49 4.71 -24.24
CA ALA A 264 4.26 5.23 -25.36
C ALA A 264 5.77 5.13 -25.09
N ARG A 265 6.21 5.59 -23.89
CA ARG A 265 7.62 5.53 -23.53
C ARG A 265 8.14 4.10 -23.41
N ALA A 266 7.37 3.17 -22.85
CA ALA A 266 7.74 1.76 -22.84
C ALA A 266 8.00 1.20 -24.24
N LYS A 267 7.13 1.52 -25.21
CA LYS A 267 7.27 1.12 -26.61
C LYS A 267 8.49 1.76 -27.27
N GLU A 268 8.80 3.00 -26.93
CA GLU A 268 10.02 3.69 -27.41
C GLU A 268 11.28 3.01 -26.86
N ILE A 269 11.34 2.71 -25.57
CA ILE A 269 12.46 1.99 -24.94
C ILE A 269 12.68 0.65 -25.67
N ALA A 270 11.63 -0.12 -25.90
CA ALA A 270 11.76 -1.40 -26.62
C ALA A 270 12.29 -1.22 -28.05
N ARG A 271 11.92 -0.14 -28.74
CA ARG A 271 12.39 0.18 -30.08
C ARG A 271 13.84 0.68 -30.08
N GLU A 272 14.23 1.46 -29.08
CA GLU A 272 15.58 2.02 -28.95
C GLU A 272 16.62 0.97 -28.51
N TYR A 273 16.19 -0.01 -27.69
CA TYR A 273 17.05 -1.03 -27.11
C TYR A 273 16.61 -2.48 -27.43
N PRO A 274 16.35 -2.84 -28.71
CA PRO A 274 15.71 -4.12 -29.06
C PRO A 274 16.55 -5.34 -28.67
N GLN A 275 17.86 -5.17 -28.46
CA GLN A 275 18.77 -6.23 -28.04
C GLN A 275 18.55 -6.67 -26.58
N ILE A 276 17.94 -5.84 -25.76
CA ILE A 276 17.69 -6.11 -24.33
C ILE A 276 16.26 -5.81 -23.87
N ALA A 277 15.43 -5.20 -24.72
CA ALA A 277 14.07 -4.82 -24.36
C ALA A 277 13.07 -5.24 -25.45
N GLU A 278 11.85 -5.58 -25.02
CA GLU A 278 10.71 -5.87 -25.88
C GLU A 278 9.38 -5.53 -25.17
N ILE A 279 8.29 -5.47 -25.92
CA ILE A 279 6.95 -5.31 -25.37
C ILE A 279 6.23 -6.66 -25.42
N VAL A 280 5.66 -7.05 -24.26
CA VAL A 280 4.66 -8.11 -24.15
C VAL A 280 3.30 -7.46 -23.94
N TYR A 281 2.33 -7.77 -24.79
CA TYR A 281 0.98 -7.27 -24.61
C TYR A 281 0.14 -8.24 -23.79
N LEU A 282 -0.47 -7.72 -22.73
CA LEU A 282 -1.39 -8.51 -21.91
C LEU A 282 -2.69 -8.79 -22.69
N PRO A 283 -3.24 -10.01 -22.57
CA PRO A 283 -4.33 -10.45 -23.46
C PRO A 283 -5.69 -9.85 -23.15
N HIS A 284 -5.96 -9.50 -21.90
CA HIS A 284 -7.25 -8.96 -21.49
C HIS A 284 -7.20 -7.44 -21.53
N ARG A 285 -8.09 -6.86 -22.35
CA ARG A 285 -8.27 -5.40 -22.40
C ARG A 285 -9.05 -4.97 -21.16
N THR A 286 -8.73 -3.80 -20.64
CA THR A 286 -9.52 -3.17 -19.57
C THR A 286 -10.95 -2.87 -20.06
N ASN A 287 -11.83 -2.52 -19.13
CA ASN A 287 -13.23 -2.23 -19.47
C ASN A 287 -13.45 -0.79 -19.95
N GLY A 288 -12.45 0.10 -19.77
CA GLY A 288 -12.60 1.52 -20.06
C GLY A 288 -13.38 2.27 -18.96
N TYR A 289 -13.49 3.59 -19.14
CA TYR A 289 -14.24 4.44 -18.22
C TYR A 289 -15.19 5.40 -18.95
N GLN A 290 -15.73 5.00 -20.08
CA GLN A 290 -16.79 5.71 -20.75
C GLN A 290 -18.03 5.78 -19.87
N ARG A 291 -18.70 6.93 -19.84
CA ARG A 291 -19.93 7.16 -19.08
C ARG A 291 -21.03 7.72 -19.96
N LYS A 292 -22.26 7.35 -19.62
CA LYS A 292 -23.45 7.95 -20.20
C LYS A 292 -23.68 9.32 -19.59
N ALA A 293 -24.16 10.26 -20.38
CA ALA A 293 -24.61 11.54 -19.83
C ALA A 293 -25.89 11.34 -19.00
N GLN A 294 -25.96 11.96 -17.84
CA GLN A 294 -27.04 11.77 -16.86
C GLN A 294 -27.48 13.09 -16.26
N ALA A 295 -28.70 13.11 -15.77
CA ALA A 295 -29.22 14.13 -14.86
C ALA A 295 -30.32 13.53 -13.96
N THR A 296 -30.47 14.11 -12.77
CA THR A 296 -31.64 13.89 -11.90
C THR A 296 -32.55 15.09 -12.02
N ILE A 297 -33.79 14.88 -12.46
CA ILE A 297 -34.70 15.95 -12.88
C ILE A 297 -36.08 15.75 -12.23
N GLY A 298 -36.84 16.82 -12.09
CA GLY A 298 -38.29 16.81 -11.78
C GLY A 298 -38.64 16.87 -10.30
N GLY A 299 -37.64 17.06 -9.40
CA GLY A 299 -37.90 17.21 -7.99
C GLY A 299 -36.91 16.44 -7.10
N THR A 300 -37.38 16.06 -5.92
CA THR A 300 -36.62 15.27 -4.95
C THR A 300 -37.40 14.01 -4.53
N GLY A 301 -36.71 13.02 -4.01
CA GLY A 301 -37.33 11.80 -3.49
C GLY A 301 -38.23 11.11 -4.52
N GLN A 302 -39.50 10.90 -4.16
CA GLN A 302 -40.49 10.20 -5.01
C GLN A 302 -40.83 10.91 -6.35
N SER A 303 -40.48 12.20 -6.48
CA SER A 303 -40.78 13.00 -7.68
C SER A 303 -39.57 13.11 -8.62
N ALA A 304 -38.38 12.66 -8.21
CA ALA A 304 -37.18 12.77 -9.01
C ALA A 304 -37.04 11.61 -9.99
N VAL A 305 -36.59 11.92 -11.21
CA VAL A 305 -36.30 10.98 -12.30
C VAL A 305 -34.83 11.07 -12.64
N VAL A 306 -34.12 9.96 -12.60
CA VAL A 306 -32.78 9.82 -13.16
C VAL A 306 -32.91 9.48 -14.64
N VAL A 307 -32.21 10.24 -15.49
CA VAL A 307 -32.24 10.08 -16.94
C VAL A 307 -30.83 9.87 -17.46
N SER A 308 -30.61 8.84 -18.30
CA SER A 308 -29.32 8.54 -18.92
C SER A 308 -29.43 8.39 -20.42
N THR A 309 -28.48 8.91 -21.17
CA THR A 309 -28.44 8.88 -22.63
C THR A 309 -28.06 7.51 -23.19
N ALA A 310 -28.47 7.23 -24.44
CA ALA A 310 -28.04 6.06 -25.21
C ALA A 310 -26.57 6.20 -25.70
N ALA A 311 -26.17 7.40 -26.16
CA ALA A 311 -24.80 7.69 -26.52
C ALA A 311 -23.92 7.88 -25.27
N TRP A 312 -22.63 7.58 -25.38
CA TRP A 312 -21.66 7.98 -24.36
C TRP A 312 -21.58 9.51 -24.29
N GLY A 313 -21.31 10.07 -23.10
CA GLY A 313 -21.36 11.52 -22.88
C GLY A 313 -20.54 12.30 -23.90
N HIS A 314 -19.24 12.08 -23.98
CA HIS A 314 -18.36 12.75 -24.95
C HIS A 314 -18.50 12.29 -26.40
N GLU A 315 -19.39 11.34 -26.66
CA GLU A 315 -19.71 10.85 -27.99
C GLU A 315 -21.14 11.26 -28.42
N GLY A 316 -21.56 12.44 -27.97
CA GLY A 316 -22.85 13.05 -28.28
C GLY A 316 -23.89 12.96 -27.16
N GLY A 317 -23.65 12.20 -26.09
CA GLY A 317 -24.55 12.18 -24.93
C GLY A 317 -24.66 13.49 -24.20
N ASN A 318 -23.55 14.24 -24.06
CA ASN A 318 -23.52 15.55 -23.42
C ASN A 318 -24.27 16.64 -24.22
N ASP A 319 -24.62 16.40 -25.47
CA ASP A 319 -25.41 17.32 -26.30
C ASP A 319 -26.91 17.17 -26.07
N VAL A 320 -27.35 16.13 -25.32
CA VAL A 320 -28.74 15.87 -25.05
C VAL A 320 -29.24 16.73 -23.89
N THR A 321 -30.41 17.34 -24.11
CA THR A 321 -31.14 18.08 -23.09
C THR A 321 -32.51 17.47 -22.83
N VAL A 322 -32.99 17.59 -21.59
CA VAL A 322 -34.32 17.14 -21.18
C VAL A 322 -35.05 18.27 -20.46
N GLU A 323 -36.26 18.59 -20.88
CA GLU A 323 -37.14 19.58 -20.27
C GLU A 323 -38.45 18.91 -19.84
N PHE A 324 -38.86 19.18 -18.59
CA PHE A 324 -40.22 18.85 -18.14
C PHE A 324 -41.05 20.15 -18.17
N ALA A 325 -42.03 20.22 -19.08
CA ALA A 325 -42.83 21.37 -19.29
C ALA A 325 -44.26 21.18 -18.80
N HIS A 326 -44.78 22.22 -18.17
CA HIS A 326 -46.21 22.27 -17.82
C HIS A 326 -47.07 22.55 -19.07
N GLN A 327 -48.22 21.94 -19.14
CA GLN A 327 -49.25 22.18 -20.17
C GLN A 327 -50.36 23.03 -19.57
N SER A 328 -50.87 23.99 -20.36
CA SER A 328 -52.05 24.76 -20.00
C SER A 328 -53.31 24.04 -20.49
N GLY A 329 -54.15 23.56 -19.59
CA GLY A 329 -55.41 22.86 -19.86
C GLY A 329 -55.65 21.72 -18.87
N GLU A 330 -56.90 21.32 -18.76
CA GLU A 330 -57.36 20.28 -17.85
C GLU A 330 -57.28 18.89 -18.50
N ASN A 331 -56.94 17.84 -17.74
CA ASN A 331 -56.94 16.44 -18.14
C ASN A 331 -56.12 16.15 -19.40
N LEU A 332 -55.01 16.87 -19.62
CA LEU A 332 -54.13 16.64 -20.76
C LEU A 332 -53.24 15.45 -20.53
N PRO A 333 -52.99 14.64 -21.57
CA PRO A 333 -52.08 13.49 -21.44
C PRO A 333 -50.63 13.89 -21.41
N LEU A 334 -49.78 13.04 -20.77
CA LEU A 334 -48.31 13.14 -20.84
C LEU A 334 -47.87 12.81 -22.27
N THR A 335 -47.08 13.72 -22.88
CA THR A 335 -46.49 13.53 -24.21
C THR A 335 -45.01 13.84 -24.22
N VAL A 336 -44.27 13.31 -25.20
CA VAL A 336 -42.85 13.55 -25.40
C VAL A 336 -42.58 14.06 -26.79
N GLU A 337 -41.93 15.19 -26.91
CA GLU A 337 -41.50 15.81 -28.15
C GLU A 337 -39.96 15.72 -28.26
N VAL A 338 -39.44 15.39 -29.44
CA VAL A 338 -38.02 15.28 -29.72
C VAL A 338 -37.66 16.15 -30.91
N THR A 339 -36.67 17.06 -30.68
CA THR A 339 -36.16 17.92 -31.74
C THR A 339 -34.65 17.92 -31.73
N GLY A 340 -34.01 17.23 -32.66
CA GLY A 340 -32.57 16.99 -32.63
C GLY A 340 -32.17 16.23 -31.38
N THR A 341 -31.34 16.81 -30.52
CA THR A 341 -30.91 16.24 -29.23
C THR A 341 -31.76 16.73 -28.06
N ALA A 342 -32.75 17.56 -28.27
CA ALA A 342 -33.63 18.07 -27.22
C ALA A 342 -34.85 17.17 -27.02
N VAL A 343 -35.07 16.69 -25.81
CA VAL A 343 -36.24 15.89 -25.41
C VAL A 343 -37.11 16.74 -24.49
N ARG A 344 -38.34 17.03 -24.87
CA ARG A 344 -39.28 17.81 -24.08
C ARG A 344 -40.45 16.93 -23.66
N VAL A 345 -40.64 16.79 -22.37
CA VAL A 345 -41.76 16.06 -21.77
C VAL A 345 -42.85 17.07 -21.38
N LEU A 346 -43.97 17.01 -22.02
CA LEU A 346 -45.14 17.75 -21.65
C LEU A 346 -45.91 16.97 -20.58
N LEU A 347 -45.85 17.44 -19.33
CA LEU A 347 -46.44 16.73 -18.17
C LEU A 347 -47.94 16.72 -18.29
N GLY A 348 -48.58 15.59 -18.05
CA GLY A 348 -50.01 15.49 -17.96
C GLY A 348 -50.60 16.34 -16.85
N THR A 349 -51.86 16.77 -17.04
CA THR A 349 -52.54 17.65 -16.08
C THR A 349 -53.79 16.96 -15.51
N ASP A 350 -54.17 17.32 -14.31
CA ASP A 350 -55.42 16.90 -13.68
C ASP A 350 -56.62 17.77 -14.09
N ALA A 351 -57.80 17.55 -13.47
CA ALA A 351 -59.03 18.28 -13.72
C ALA A 351 -58.96 19.78 -13.29
N THR A 352 -57.91 20.18 -12.60
CA THR A 352 -57.64 21.60 -12.20
C THR A 352 -56.61 22.26 -13.11
N GLY A 353 -56.01 21.49 -14.01
CA GLY A 353 -54.92 21.94 -14.88
C GLY A 353 -53.52 21.85 -14.19
N ALA A 354 -53.42 21.30 -12.98
CA ALA A 354 -52.15 21.11 -12.30
C ALA A 354 -51.37 19.91 -12.85
N ALA A 355 -50.04 19.95 -12.79
CA ALA A 355 -49.23 18.81 -13.21
C ALA A 355 -49.55 17.56 -12.36
N ALA A 356 -49.79 16.43 -13.04
CA ALA A 356 -50.21 15.19 -12.39
C ALA A 356 -49.31 13.98 -12.72
N SER A 357 -48.38 14.11 -13.66
CA SER A 357 -47.50 12.99 -14.06
C SER A 357 -46.55 12.59 -12.96
N THR A 358 -46.53 11.32 -12.61
CA THR A 358 -45.62 10.74 -11.61
C THR A 358 -44.23 10.49 -12.21
N ALA A 359 -43.24 10.35 -11.35
CA ALA A 359 -41.86 10.04 -11.77
C ALA A 359 -41.79 8.71 -12.53
N THR A 360 -42.60 7.71 -12.17
CA THR A 360 -42.66 6.43 -12.88
C THR A 360 -43.23 6.58 -14.29
N GLU A 361 -44.28 7.38 -14.43
CA GLU A 361 -44.90 7.63 -15.79
C GLU A 361 -43.93 8.41 -16.68
N VAL A 362 -43.29 9.44 -16.17
CA VAL A 362 -42.29 10.23 -16.91
C VAL A 362 -41.12 9.37 -17.32
N ALA A 363 -40.58 8.55 -16.40
CA ALA A 363 -39.49 7.64 -16.69
C ALA A 363 -39.85 6.63 -17.78
N GLN A 364 -41.05 6.08 -17.74
CA GLN A 364 -41.57 5.18 -18.79
C GLN A 364 -41.73 5.89 -20.15
N ALA A 365 -42.25 7.10 -20.15
CA ALA A 365 -42.40 7.89 -21.36
C ALA A 365 -41.06 8.22 -22.02
N LEU A 366 -40.08 8.61 -21.24
CA LEU A 366 -38.70 8.89 -21.70
C LEU A 366 -38.10 7.64 -22.37
N ARG A 367 -38.13 6.48 -21.71
CA ARG A 367 -37.60 5.24 -22.30
C ARG A 367 -38.28 4.84 -23.62
N THR A 368 -39.56 5.11 -23.75
CA THR A 368 -40.35 4.58 -24.91
C THR A 368 -40.56 5.59 -26.04
N ARG A 369 -40.42 6.89 -25.78
CA ARG A 369 -40.80 7.96 -26.72
C ARG A 369 -39.70 8.97 -27.02
N SER A 370 -38.48 8.78 -26.49
CA SER A 370 -37.33 9.70 -26.70
C SER A 370 -36.58 9.43 -28.03
N GLN A 371 -37.15 8.65 -28.94
CA GLN A 371 -36.55 8.29 -30.24
C GLN A 371 -35.14 7.68 -30.11
N GLY A 372 -34.87 7.00 -28.99
CA GLY A 372 -33.61 6.33 -28.76
C GLY A 372 -32.49 7.25 -28.18
N LEU A 373 -32.79 8.51 -27.86
CA LEU A 373 -31.83 9.40 -27.21
C LEU A 373 -31.59 9.01 -25.75
N ILE A 374 -32.66 8.52 -25.08
CA ILE A 374 -32.58 8.09 -23.66
C ILE A 374 -32.62 6.57 -23.62
N ASP A 375 -31.59 5.98 -23.06
CA ASP A 375 -31.46 4.53 -22.84
C ASP A 375 -32.16 4.12 -21.53
N ARG A 376 -31.91 4.88 -20.46
CA ARG A 376 -32.46 4.61 -19.14
C ARG A 376 -33.14 5.85 -18.57
N ALA A 377 -34.28 5.60 -17.94
CA ALA A 377 -34.93 6.56 -17.08
C ALA A 377 -35.63 5.79 -15.95
N HIS A 378 -35.44 6.17 -14.71
CA HIS A 378 -36.06 5.49 -13.57
C HIS A 378 -36.25 6.50 -12.40
N PRO A 379 -37.17 6.20 -11.46
CA PRO A 379 -37.29 7.00 -10.25
C PRO A 379 -35.98 7.00 -9.44
N TYR A 380 -35.67 8.12 -8.80
CA TYR A 380 -34.44 8.30 -8.03
C TYR A 380 -34.28 7.24 -6.93
N ARG A 381 -33.11 6.63 -6.84
CA ARG A 381 -32.79 5.55 -5.87
C ARG A 381 -33.81 4.39 -5.90
N SER A 382 -34.33 4.08 -7.04
CA SER A 382 -35.30 2.96 -7.26
C SER A 382 -36.49 3.00 -6.31
N ASN A 383 -36.90 4.18 -5.87
CA ASN A 383 -38.11 4.34 -5.08
C ASN A 383 -39.37 4.09 -5.95
N ALA A 384 -40.55 4.09 -5.35
CA ALA A 384 -41.80 3.79 -6.06
C ALA A 384 -42.19 4.82 -7.13
N GLY A 385 -41.53 6.01 -7.17
CA GLY A 385 -41.75 7.06 -8.13
C GLY A 385 -43.22 7.59 -8.21
N THR A 386 -43.89 7.57 -7.09
CA THR A 386 -45.32 7.96 -7.00
C THR A 386 -45.50 9.48 -6.84
N GLY A 387 -44.41 10.22 -6.60
CA GLY A 387 -44.46 11.67 -6.50
C GLY A 387 -44.68 12.32 -7.88
N VAL A 388 -45.48 13.40 -7.90
CA VAL A 388 -45.72 14.20 -9.10
C VAL A 388 -44.44 14.96 -9.46
N VAL A 389 -44.06 14.91 -10.72
CA VAL A 389 -42.85 15.56 -11.22
C VAL A 389 -43.09 17.06 -11.37
N ALA A 390 -42.12 17.86 -10.88
CA ALA A 390 -42.17 19.30 -11.09
C ALA A 390 -41.64 19.68 -12.47
N PRO A 391 -42.22 20.70 -13.11
CA PRO A 391 -41.69 21.32 -14.33
C PRO A 391 -40.28 21.87 -14.07
N THR A 392 -39.42 21.82 -15.08
CA THR A 392 -38.10 22.45 -15.03
C THR A 392 -38.18 23.92 -15.45
N THR A 393 -37.24 24.72 -15.08
CA THR A 393 -37.16 26.14 -15.49
C THR A 393 -36.72 26.31 -16.96
N GLY A 394 -36.40 25.23 -17.64
CA GLY A 394 -35.93 25.14 -19.00
C GLY A 394 -35.27 23.79 -19.29
N PRO A 395 -34.65 23.64 -20.47
CA PRO A 395 -33.90 22.45 -20.79
C PRO A 395 -32.73 22.19 -19.80
N VAL A 396 -32.67 20.98 -19.26
CA VAL A 396 -31.57 20.52 -18.40
C VAL A 396 -30.58 19.74 -19.26
N ALA A 397 -29.33 20.18 -19.31
CA ALA A 397 -28.27 19.47 -19.99
C ALA A 397 -27.92 18.20 -19.22
N LEU A 398 -27.78 17.10 -19.97
CA LEU A 398 -27.22 15.86 -19.42
C LEU A 398 -25.70 15.93 -19.52
N THR A 399 -25.01 15.33 -18.56
CA THR A 399 -23.55 15.34 -18.53
C THR A 399 -23.02 14.00 -18.07
N ASP A 400 -21.87 13.57 -18.60
CA ASP A 400 -21.13 12.42 -18.10
C ASP A 400 -20.27 12.75 -16.88
N PHE A 401 -20.24 14.01 -16.44
CA PHE A 401 -19.43 14.52 -15.31
C PHE A 401 -17.92 14.25 -15.47
N LEU A 402 -17.42 14.13 -16.69
CA LEU A 402 -16.01 13.92 -16.97
C LEU A 402 -15.37 15.24 -17.37
N ASP A 403 -14.42 15.70 -16.55
CA ASP A 403 -13.58 16.85 -16.85
C ASP A 403 -12.43 16.46 -17.78
N GLN A 404 -11.97 17.41 -18.60
CA GLN A 404 -10.89 17.18 -19.55
C GLN A 404 -9.53 17.56 -18.97
N LYS A 405 -9.49 18.42 -17.97
CA LYS A 405 -8.24 18.95 -17.44
C LYS A 405 -8.38 19.29 -15.96
N ARG A 406 -7.36 18.89 -15.23
CA ARG A 406 -7.22 19.15 -13.81
C ARG A 406 -5.92 19.90 -13.54
N VAL A 407 -5.88 20.75 -12.53
CA VAL A 407 -4.66 21.42 -12.10
C VAL A 407 -3.64 20.37 -11.65
N GLY A 408 -2.42 20.41 -12.23
CA GLY A 408 -1.37 19.44 -11.94
C GLY A 408 -1.44 18.13 -12.69
N ALA A 409 -2.52 17.84 -13.44
CA ALA A 409 -2.57 16.68 -14.31
C ALA A 409 -1.63 16.84 -15.53
N PRO A 410 -1.05 15.75 -16.04
CA PRO A 410 -0.30 15.78 -17.28
C PRO A 410 -1.14 16.30 -18.44
N GLU A 411 -0.51 17.04 -19.38
CA GLU A 411 -1.22 17.52 -20.58
C GLU A 411 -1.47 16.37 -21.56
N GLY A 412 -2.58 16.43 -22.27
CA GLY A 412 -2.95 15.52 -23.34
C GLY A 412 -4.38 15.02 -23.24
N GLU A 413 -4.84 14.48 -24.36
CA GLU A 413 -6.12 13.77 -24.41
C GLU A 413 -5.90 12.30 -24.04
N VAL A 414 -6.82 11.73 -23.28
CA VAL A 414 -6.79 10.32 -22.90
C VAL A 414 -8.01 9.59 -23.45
N PRO A 415 -7.81 8.41 -24.03
CA PRO A 415 -8.90 7.58 -24.49
C PRO A 415 -9.67 7.02 -23.29
N ARG A 416 -11.01 7.01 -23.38
CA ARG A 416 -11.89 6.46 -22.34
C ARG A 416 -12.31 5.02 -22.61
N GLY A 417 -12.02 4.51 -23.80
CA GLY A 417 -12.32 3.12 -24.15
C GLY A 417 -11.34 2.12 -23.58
N PRO A 418 -11.65 0.81 -23.71
CA PRO A 418 -10.83 -0.27 -23.22
C PRO A 418 -9.38 -0.20 -23.70
N ALA A 419 -8.41 -0.34 -22.80
CA ALA A 419 -6.99 -0.29 -23.06
C ALA A 419 -6.35 -1.68 -23.11
N THR A 420 -5.28 -1.84 -23.91
CA THR A 420 -4.36 -2.98 -23.84
C THR A 420 -3.13 -2.57 -23.07
N ILE A 421 -2.79 -3.29 -22.01
CA ILE A 421 -1.65 -2.98 -21.15
C ILE A 421 -0.38 -3.59 -21.73
N PRO A 422 0.64 -2.79 -22.07
CA PRO A 422 1.95 -3.29 -22.46
C PRO A 422 2.82 -3.54 -21.22
N VAL A 423 3.51 -4.66 -21.17
CA VAL A 423 4.57 -4.96 -20.23
C VAL A 423 5.91 -4.70 -20.91
N LEU A 424 6.74 -3.86 -20.34
CA LEU A 424 8.10 -3.67 -20.80
C LEU A 424 8.98 -4.78 -20.21
N ARG A 425 9.51 -5.67 -21.08
CA ARG A 425 10.39 -6.76 -20.69
C ARG A 425 11.82 -6.41 -21.00
N ILE A 426 12.70 -6.44 -19.99
CA ILE A 426 14.11 -6.08 -20.10
C ILE A 426 14.98 -7.23 -19.62
N GLY A 427 15.90 -7.70 -20.47
CA GLY A 427 16.85 -8.74 -20.17
C GLY A 427 17.67 -9.10 -21.40
N LYS A 428 18.91 -9.50 -21.18
CA LYS A 428 19.77 -9.98 -22.27
C LYS A 428 19.29 -11.33 -22.81
N HIS A 429 18.81 -12.17 -21.90
CA HIS A 429 18.31 -13.50 -22.19
C HIS A 429 16.85 -13.58 -21.75
N ARG A 430 15.95 -13.54 -22.71
CA ARG A 430 14.48 -13.55 -22.50
C ARG A 430 13.87 -14.89 -22.89
N ASP A 431 14.61 -15.96 -22.63
CA ASP A 431 14.25 -17.35 -22.96
C ASP A 431 13.94 -18.22 -21.72
N GLY A 432 13.73 -17.57 -20.57
CA GLY A 432 13.36 -18.24 -19.32
C GLY A 432 14.49 -18.84 -18.52
N ARG A 433 15.77 -18.71 -18.97
CA ARG A 433 16.93 -19.28 -18.27
C ARG A 433 17.32 -18.52 -17.01
N ASN A 434 17.00 -17.23 -16.95
CA ASN A 434 17.28 -16.35 -15.83
C ASN A 434 16.04 -16.20 -14.93
N PRO A 435 16.21 -15.91 -13.64
CA PRO A 435 15.07 -15.61 -12.79
C PRO A 435 14.35 -14.34 -13.29
N GLY A 436 13.04 -14.44 -13.41
CA GLY A 436 12.17 -13.33 -13.74
C GLY A 436 11.83 -12.51 -12.51
N VAL A 437 11.76 -11.19 -12.70
CA VAL A 437 11.31 -10.22 -11.69
C VAL A 437 10.17 -9.39 -12.26
N LEU A 438 9.01 -9.44 -11.63
CA LEU A 438 7.84 -8.64 -11.97
C LEU A 438 7.77 -7.42 -11.05
N ILE A 439 7.76 -6.24 -11.63
CA ILE A 439 7.37 -5.00 -10.94
C ILE A 439 6.01 -4.58 -11.49
N GLN A 440 5.05 -4.46 -10.60
CA GLN A 440 3.69 -4.06 -10.90
C GLN A 440 3.38 -2.76 -10.17
N ALA A 441 3.04 -1.72 -10.92
CA ALA A 441 2.71 -0.41 -10.39
C ALA A 441 1.26 -0.05 -10.68
N GLN A 442 0.68 0.77 -9.81
CA GLN A 442 -0.61 1.41 -9.99
C GLN A 442 -1.79 0.43 -10.12
N ASP A 443 -1.93 -0.47 -9.15
CA ASP A 443 -3.20 -1.16 -8.91
C ASP A 443 -4.25 -0.14 -8.42
N HIS A 444 -3.81 0.76 -7.54
CA HIS A 444 -4.65 1.85 -7.08
C HIS A 444 -4.35 3.10 -7.89
N ALA A 445 -5.40 3.65 -8.46
CA ALA A 445 -5.33 4.69 -9.47
C ALA A 445 -4.76 6.03 -8.96
N ARG A 446 -5.04 6.37 -7.69
CA ARG A 446 -4.60 7.60 -7.02
C ARG A 446 -3.11 7.64 -6.68
N GLU A 447 -2.41 6.54 -6.79
CA GLU A 447 -1.01 6.38 -6.42
C GLU A 447 -0.11 6.75 -7.62
N TRP A 448 0.36 8.01 -7.68
CA TRP A 448 1.04 8.51 -8.88
C TRP A 448 2.56 8.31 -8.89
N VAL A 449 3.19 8.08 -7.72
CA VAL A 449 4.64 7.86 -7.61
C VAL A 449 5.08 6.48 -8.12
N PRO A 450 4.38 5.36 -7.85
CA PRO A 450 4.78 4.02 -8.31
C PRO A 450 5.06 3.89 -9.82
N PRO A 451 4.23 4.43 -10.73
CA PRO A 451 4.51 4.42 -12.16
C PRO A 451 5.79 5.14 -12.54
N THR A 452 6.05 6.31 -11.94
CA THR A 452 7.26 7.10 -12.22
C THR A 452 8.51 6.41 -11.72
N THR A 453 8.46 5.79 -10.53
CA THR A 453 9.54 4.98 -9.95
C THR A 453 9.88 3.78 -10.85
N THR A 454 8.84 3.10 -11.34
CA THR A 454 9.02 1.95 -12.24
C THR A 454 9.59 2.37 -13.60
N LEU A 455 9.15 3.51 -14.14
CA LEU A 455 9.69 4.04 -15.41
C LEU A 455 11.15 4.50 -15.24
N GLU A 456 11.48 5.23 -14.18
CA GLU A 456 12.86 5.63 -13.88
C GLU A 456 13.78 4.41 -13.79
N THR A 457 13.30 3.34 -13.16
CA THR A 457 14.04 2.07 -13.09
C THR A 457 14.28 1.46 -14.46
N ALA A 458 13.27 1.48 -15.34
CA ALA A 458 13.42 1.01 -16.73
C ALA A 458 14.48 1.79 -17.51
N GLU A 459 14.42 3.12 -17.40
CA GLU A 459 15.40 4.02 -18.05
C GLU A 459 16.82 3.75 -17.53
N ARG A 460 17.00 3.58 -16.22
CA ARG A 460 18.30 3.24 -15.63
C ARG A 460 18.86 1.94 -16.18
N LEU A 461 18.04 0.91 -16.32
CA LEU A 461 18.45 -0.39 -16.86
C LEU A 461 19.00 -0.26 -18.29
N VAL A 462 18.28 0.43 -19.16
CA VAL A 462 18.64 0.47 -20.58
C VAL A 462 19.77 1.43 -20.87
N HIS A 463 19.78 2.59 -20.21
CA HIS A 463 20.80 3.62 -20.43
C HIS A 463 22.18 3.26 -19.86
N ASN A 464 22.20 2.53 -18.73
CA ASN A 464 23.45 2.14 -18.06
C ASN A 464 23.96 0.75 -18.47
N TYR A 465 23.19 -0.02 -19.24
CA TYR A 465 23.56 -1.39 -19.63
C TYR A 465 24.96 -1.54 -20.21
N ARG A 466 25.41 -0.57 -21.02
CA ARG A 466 26.73 -0.62 -21.68
C ARG A 466 27.84 0.06 -20.89
N THR A 467 27.53 0.90 -19.95
CA THR A 467 28.47 1.79 -19.25
C THR A 467 28.72 1.41 -17.80
N ASP A 468 27.73 0.81 -17.15
CA ASP A 468 27.84 0.38 -15.76
C ASP A 468 27.87 -1.16 -15.64
N LYS A 469 28.87 -1.67 -14.91
CA LYS A 469 29.10 -3.12 -14.78
C LYS A 469 28.02 -3.82 -13.98
N GLU A 470 27.49 -3.16 -12.95
CA GLU A 470 26.46 -3.75 -12.09
C GLU A 470 25.12 -3.79 -12.80
N THR A 471 24.75 -2.73 -13.53
CA THR A 471 23.57 -2.73 -14.39
C THR A 471 23.69 -3.80 -15.47
N LYS A 472 24.86 -3.94 -16.06
CA LYS A 472 25.11 -5.02 -17.02
C LYS A 472 24.94 -6.40 -16.39
N LYS A 473 25.43 -6.60 -15.15
CA LYS A 473 25.27 -7.86 -14.39
C LYS A 473 23.79 -8.15 -14.15
N ILE A 474 22.99 -7.15 -13.79
CA ILE A 474 21.55 -7.29 -13.62
C ILE A 474 20.91 -7.76 -14.93
N VAL A 475 21.02 -6.98 -15.99
CA VAL A 475 20.35 -7.23 -17.28
C VAL A 475 20.80 -8.55 -17.95
N ASP A 476 22.07 -8.96 -17.75
CA ASP A 476 22.58 -10.24 -18.28
C ASP A 476 22.07 -11.45 -17.49
N ASN A 477 21.61 -11.30 -16.22
CA ASN A 477 21.28 -12.40 -15.32
C ASN A 477 19.86 -12.38 -14.76
N THR A 478 19.02 -11.45 -15.17
CA THR A 478 17.60 -11.39 -14.85
C THR A 478 16.76 -11.24 -16.10
N ASP A 479 15.47 -11.47 -15.96
CA ASP A 479 14.43 -11.26 -16.94
C ASP A 479 13.35 -10.38 -16.30
N VAL A 480 13.41 -9.07 -16.53
CA VAL A 480 12.62 -8.08 -15.81
C VAL A 480 11.34 -7.78 -16.57
N PHE A 481 10.19 -7.82 -15.91
CA PHE A 481 8.86 -7.49 -16.43
C PHE A 481 8.32 -6.28 -15.69
N LEU A 482 8.03 -5.20 -16.38
CA LEU A 482 7.56 -3.95 -15.80
C LEU A 482 6.15 -3.62 -16.30
N ILE A 483 5.17 -3.68 -15.42
CA ILE A 483 3.82 -3.14 -15.61
C ILE A 483 3.83 -1.73 -15.06
N LEU A 484 3.91 -0.72 -15.94
CA LEU A 484 4.02 0.68 -15.54
C LEU A 484 2.70 1.24 -14.99
N SER A 485 1.57 0.74 -15.45
CA SER A 485 0.24 1.06 -14.92
C SER A 485 -0.66 -0.13 -15.16
N ASN A 486 -1.04 -0.82 -14.08
CA ASN A 486 -1.94 -1.97 -14.14
C ASN A 486 -3.41 -1.54 -14.24
N ASN A 487 -3.74 -0.33 -13.76
CA ASN A 487 -5.07 0.25 -13.74
C ASN A 487 -5.14 1.53 -14.58
N PRO A 488 -5.04 1.44 -15.91
CA PRO A 488 -4.97 2.64 -16.74
C PRO A 488 -6.28 3.43 -16.78
N ASP A 489 -7.43 2.78 -16.62
CA ASP A 489 -8.74 3.43 -16.64
C ASP A 489 -8.94 4.27 -15.37
N GLY A 490 -8.72 3.68 -14.18
CA GLY A 490 -8.76 4.39 -12.92
C GLY A 490 -7.71 5.49 -12.84
N ALA A 491 -6.48 5.23 -13.32
CA ALA A 491 -5.41 6.21 -13.33
C ALA A 491 -5.77 7.46 -14.17
N ASN A 492 -6.29 7.25 -15.39
CA ASN A 492 -6.78 8.36 -16.20
C ASN A 492 -7.90 9.13 -15.48
N TYR A 493 -8.81 8.41 -14.83
CA TYR A 493 -9.87 9.03 -14.05
C TYR A 493 -9.33 9.81 -12.86
N SER A 494 -8.31 9.32 -12.16
CA SER A 494 -7.67 10.02 -11.06
C SER A 494 -6.97 11.32 -11.49
N PHE A 495 -6.37 11.32 -12.68
CA PHE A 495 -5.69 12.51 -13.21
C PHE A 495 -6.64 13.61 -13.65
N TYR A 496 -7.81 13.28 -14.21
CA TYR A 496 -8.63 14.24 -14.93
C TYR A 496 -10.03 14.47 -14.34
N ASN A 497 -10.50 13.61 -13.43
CA ASN A 497 -11.86 13.68 -12.93
C ASN A 497 -11.95 13.63 -11.41
N PHE A 498 -11.36 12.60 -10.77
CA PHE A 498 -11.46 12.39 -9.33
C PHE A 498 -10.13 11.89 -8.77
N ALA A 499 -9.35 12.77 -8.12
CA ALA A 499 -7.97 12.49 -7.69
C ALA A 499 -7.88 11.32 -6.72
N SER A 500 -8.91 11.10 -5.92
CA SER A 500 -8.95 10.05 -4.91
C SER A 500 -9.40 8.69 -5.44
N GLN A 501 -9.60 8.54 -6.77
CA GLN A 501 -9.95 7.24 -7.34
C GLN A 501 -8.92 6.18 -7.00
N ARG A 502 -9.33 5.17 -6.24
CA ARG A 502 -8.50 4.02 -5.87
C ARG A 502 -8.65 2.87 -6.87
N ARG A 503 -9.90 2.51 -7.15
CA ARG A 503 -10.33 1.33 -7.89
C ARG A 503 -10.13 1.47 -9.41
N ASN A 504 -10.37 0.39 -10.15
CA ASN A 504 -10.56 0.51 -11.59
C ASN A 504 -11.92 1.20 -11.87
N MET A 505 -12.41 1.16 -13.12
CA MET A 505 -13.63 1.88 -13.49
C MET A 505 -14.79 0.96 -13.88
N THR A 506 -14.70 -0.34 -13.57
CA THR A 506 -15.76 -1.28 -13.89
C THR A 506 -16.95 -1.10 -12.97
N ASN A 507 -18.12 -0.78 -13.52
CA ASN A 507 -19.33 -0.65 -12.73
C ASN A 507 -20.03 -2.00 -12.56
N HIS A 508 -19.95 -2.56 -11.37
CA HIS A 508 -20.66 -3.78 -10.97
C HIS A 508 -21.89 -3.51 -10.10
N CYS A 509 -22.22 -2.24 -9.84
CA CYS A 509 -23.43 -1.92 -9.13
C CYS A 509 -24.65 -2.25 -9.96
N ALA A 510 -25.68 -2.84 -9.36
CA ALA A 510 -26.96 -3.04 -10.02
C ALA A 510 -27.53 -1.70 -10.49
N ASP A 511 -28.25 -1.70 -11.61
CA ASP A 511 -28.84 -0.49 -12.20
C ASP A 511 -29.68 0.31 -11.19
N ASP A 512 -30.35 -0.38 -10.30
CA ASP A 512 -31.20 0.20 -9.25
C ASP A 512 -30.42 0.93 -8.16
N ASN A 513 -29.11 0.63 -8.00
CA ASN A 513 -28.21 1.28 -7.04
C ASN A 513 -27.31 2.33 -7.71
N ALA A 514 -27.42 2.53 -9.01
CA ALA A 514 -26.64 3.51 -9.76
C ALA A 514 -27.13 4.93 -9.45
N ASP A 515 -26.92 5.38 -8.21
CA ASP A 515 -27.12 6.76 -7.82
C ASP A 515 -26.10 7.62 -8.56
N PRO A 516 -26.53 8.59 -9.41
CA PRO A 516 -25.60 9.47 -10.10
C PRO A 516 -24.67 10.24 -9.14
N ALA A 517 -25.09 10.47 -7.90
CA ALA A 517 -24.28 11.09 -6.86
C ALA A 517 -23.11 10.20 -6.41
N ARG A 518 -23.19 8.89 -6.64
CA ARG A 518 -22.14 7.93 -6.30
C ARG A 518 -21.25 7.53 -7.49
N ARG A 519 -21.22 8.33 -8.55
CA ARG A 519 -20.43 8.03 -9.76
C ARG A 519 -18.92 7.81 -9.49
N ASN A 520 -18.39 8.35 -8.40
CA ASN A 520 -17.01 8.18 -7.99
C ASN A 520 -16.79 6.90 -7.15
N ALA A 521 -17.87 6.28 -6.69
CA ALA A 521 -17.83 5.06 -5.91
C ALA A 521 -17.84 3.77 -6.77
N TRP A 522 -17.68 3.85 -8.10
CA TRP A 522 -17.62 2.69 -8.99
C TRP A 522 -16.20 2.14 -9.09
N GLY A 523 -16.12 0.85 -9.34
CA GLY A 523 -14.86 0.15 -9.59
C GLY A 523 -14.61 -0.98 -8.62
N VAL A 524 -13.56 -1.74 -8.93
CA VAL A 524 -13.07 -2.86 -8.12
C VAL A 524 -11.67 -2.50 -7.62
N ASP A 525 -11.41 -2.72 -6.34
CA ASP A 525 -10.06 -2.70 -5.79
C ASP A 525 -9.29 -3.91 -6.34
N LEU A 526 -8.38 -3.65 -7.27
CA LEU A 526 -7.63 -4.71 -7.95
C LEU A 526 -6.80 -5.53 -6.95
N ASN A 527 -6.32 -4.91 -5.87
CA ASN A 527 -5.55 -5.58 -4.84
C ASN A 527 -6.42 -6.26 -3.76
N ARG A 528 -7.69 -6.49 -4.06
CA ARG A 528 -8.65 -7.34 -3.32
C ARG A 528 -9.27 -8.41 -4.23
N ASN A 529 -8.97 -8.39 -5.52
CA ASN A 529 -9.64 -9.21 -6.54
C ASN A 529 -8.94 -10.56 -6.80
N TYR A 530 -7.87 -10.90 -6.07
CA TYR A 530 -7.13 -12.15 -6.23
C TYR A 530 -7.74 -13.30 -5.39
N ARG A 531 -7.24 -14.53 -5.59
CA ARG A 531 -7.87 -15.76 -5.09
C ARG A 531 -7.53 -16.09 -3.66
N VAL A 532 -6.23 -16.06 -3.33
CA VAL A 532 -5.73 -16.50 -2.04
C VAL A 532 -6.05 -15.47 -0.96
N GLY A 533 -6.54 -15.94 0.16
CA GLY A 533 -6.95 -15.10 1.28
C GLY A 533 -8.28 -14.37 1.10
N SER A 534 -8.86 -14.32 -0.12
CA SER A 534 -10.13 -13.64 -0.38
C SER A 534 -11.23 -14.17 0.53
N GLY A 535 -11.88 -13.28 1.28
CA GLY A 535 -12.92 -13.63 2.25
C GLY A 535 -12.43 -14.33 3.52
N HIS A 536 -11.12 -14.53 3.71
CA HIS A 536 -10.56 -15.16 4.91
C HIS A 536 -10.90 -14.38 6.19
N ASP A 537 -10.91 -13.07 6.12
CA ASP A 537 -11.20 -12.15 7.22
C ASP A 537 -12.68 -11.81 7.40
N GLY A 538 -13.58 -12.55 6.75
CA GLY A 538 -15.01 -12.27 6.79
C GLY A 538 -15.42 -11.04 5.99
N TYR A 539 -14.61 -10.67 4.98
CA TYR A 539 -14.77 -9.48 4.13
C TYR A 539 -14.52 -8.15 4.84
N ALA A 540 -13.72 -8.14 5.91
CA ALA A 540 -13.33 -6.92 6.60
C ALA A 540 -12.31 -6.09 5.78
N GLY A 541 -11.35 -6.75 5.13
CA GLY A 541 -10.36 -6.10 4.27
C GLY A 541 -10.70 -6.11 2.78
N GLY A 542 -11.75 -6.82 2.38
CA GLY A 542 -12.23 -6.91 1.00
C GLY A 542 -13.76 -6.90 0.97
N SER A 543 -14.36 -5.74 0.74
CA SER A 543 -15.82 -5.56 0.79
C SER A 543 -16.56 -6.27 -0.35
N THR A 544 -17.79 -6.69 -0.08
CA THR A 544 -18.75 -7.17 -1.10
C THR A 544 -19.66 -6.05 -1.63
N SER A 545 -19.58 -4.85 -1.06
CA SER A 545 -20.35 -3.69 -1.52
C SER A 545 -19.72 -3.08 -2.76
N CYS A 546 -20.48 -2.95 -3.86
CA CYS A 546 -19.99 -2.41 -5.12
C CYS A 546 -19.62 -0.91 -5.08
N VAL A 547 -19.97 -0.22 -4.00
CA VAL A 547 -19.65 1.19 -3.78
C VAL A 547 -18.53 1.39 -2.77
N SER A 548 -18.00 0.31 -2.18
CA SER A 548 -16.88 0.37 -1.24
C SER A 548 -15.55 0.58 -1.96
N ASP A 549 -14.65 1.34 -1.37
CA ASP A 549 -13.29 1.54 -1.89
C ASP A 549 -12.46 0.24 -1.89
N THR A 550 -12.79 -0.71 -1.01
CA THR A 550 -12.18 -2.04 -0.98
C THR A 550 -13.04 -3.12 -1.65
N PHE A 551 -13.95 -2.75 -2.56
CA PHE A 551 -14.79 -3.72 -3.25
C PHE A 551 -13.95 -4.74 -4.01
N GLN A 552 -14.06 -6.01 -3.61
CA GLN A 552 -13.27 -7.11 -4.16
C GLN A 552 -13.70 -7.60 -5.55
N GLY A 553 -14.76 -7.02 -6.13
CA GLY A 553 -15.42 -7.52 -7.32
C GLY A 553 -16.52 -8.55 -7.04
N PRO A 554 -17.34 -8.88 -8.03
CA PRO A 554 -18.42 -9.86 -7.88
C PRO A 554 -17.90 -11.29 -7.70
N GLU A 555 -16.67 -11.56 -8.18
CA GLU A 555 -15.96 -12.84 -8.00
C GLU A 555 -14.44 -12.61 -8.06
N LYS A 556 -13.71 -13.59 -7.56
CA LYS A 556 -12.24 -13.60 -7.63
C LYS A 556 -11.78 -13.55 -9.09
N LEU A 557 -10.79 -12.69 -9.37
CA LEU A 557 -10.31 -12.45 -10.73
C LEU A 557 -11.43 -12.01 -11.69
N SER A 558 -12.43 -11.26 -11.22
CA SER A 558 -13.44 -10.70 -12.11
C SER A 558 -12.84 -9.73 -13.12
N GLU A 559 -11.80 -8.99 -12.70
CA GLU A 559 -11.25 -7.90 -13.47
C GLU A 559 -10.19 -8.35 -14.48
N PRO A 560 -10.18 -7.76 -15.69
CA PRO A 560 -9.19 -8.07 -16.71
C PRO A 560 -7.77 -7.76 -16.28
N GLU A 561 -7.56 -6.73 -15.47
CA GLU A 561 -6.26 -6.34 -14.93
C GLU A 561 -5.67 -7.44 -14.04
N SER A 562 -6.46 -7.98 -13.11
CA SER A 562 -6.06 -9.08 -12.23
C SER A 562 -5.80 -10.37 -13.03
N LYS A 563 -6.65 -10.69 -14.01
CA LYS A 563 -6.45 -11.82 -14.94
C LYS A 563 -5.13 -11.71 -15.71
N ASN A 564 -4.77 -10.50 -16.10
CA ASN A 564 -3.55 -10.22 -16.84
C ASN A 564 -2.29 -10.56 -16.02
N VAL A 565 -2.26 -10.23 -14.74
CA VAL A 565 -1.12 -10.56 -13.86
C VAL A 565 -0.97 -12.07 -13.71
N ILE A 566 -2.08 -12.78 -13.51
CA ILE A 566 -2.07 -14.25 -13.43
C ILE A 566 -1.61 -14.86 -14.76
N TRP A 567 -2.15 -14.40 -15.88
CA TRP A 567 -1.70 -14.86 -17.20
C TRP A 567 -0.20 -14.65 -17.42
N LEU A 568 0.35 -13.53 -16.95
CA LEU A 568 1.77 -13.21 -17.12
C LEU A 568 2.66 -14.21 -16.36
N VAL A 569 2.35 -14.50 -15.09
CA VAL A 569 3.15 -15.43 -14.27
C VAL A 569 2.97 -16.88 -14.70
N GLU A 570 1.83 -17.25 -15.26
CA GLU A 570 1.59 -18.57 -15.85
C GLU A 570 2.32 -18.74 -17.18
N THR A 571 2.42 -17.68 -17.98
CA THR A 571 3.12 -17.70 -19.27
C THR A 571 4.65 -17.70 -19.07
N TYR A 572 5.14 -16.96 -18.10
CA TYR A 572 6.57 -16.82 -17.82
C TYR A 572 6.93 -17.44 -16.46
N SER A 573 6.98 -18.75 -16.42
CA SER A 573 7.23 -19.56 -15.20
C SER A 573 8.60 -19.31 -14.54
N ASN A 574 9.50 -18.61 -15.23
CA ASN A 574 10.78 -18.14 -14.69
C ASN A 574 10.63 -16.90 -13.78
N ILE A 575 9.46 -16.27 -13.70
CA ILE A 575 9.20 -15.24 -12.71
C ILE A 575 9.25 -15.87 -11.32
N LYS A 576 10.19 -15.40 -10.48
CA LYS A 576 10.46 -15.89 -9.13
C LYS A 576 10.33 -14.79 -8.08
N PHE A 577 10.30 -13.54 -8.53
CA PHE A 577 10.20 -12.39 -7.68
C PHE A 577 9.13 -11.45 -8.19
N MET A 578 8.42 -10.82 -7.27
CA MET A 578 7.42 -9.81 -7.60
C MET A 578 7.44 -8.68 -6.56
N MET A 579 7.24 -7.46 -7.01
CA MET A 579 7.01 -6.31 -6.16
C MET A 579 5.78 -5.55 -6.68
N SER A 580 4.73 -5.50 -5.85
CA SER A 580 3.57 -4.64 -6.05
C SER A 580 3.89 -3.30 -5.41
N VAL A 581 4.06 -2.28 -6.25
CA VAL A 581 4.47 -0.95 -5.81
C VAL A 581 3.24 -0.07 -5.67
N HIS A 582 3.04 0.40 -4.47
CA HIS A 582 1.96 1.26 -4.01
C HIS A 582 2.50 2.58 -3.44
N SER A 583 1.64 3.49 -3.06
CA SER A 583 1.88 4.63 -2.19
C SER A 583 0.60 4.92 -1.40
N ASN A 584 0.66 5.53 -0.21
CA ASN A 584 1.85 6.02 0.47
C ASN A 584 2.01 5.34 1.84
N GLY A 585 3.08 5.64 2.57
CA GLY A 585 3.21 5.20 3.95
C GLY A 585 4.59 4.66 4.34
N GLY A 586 5.43 4.31 3.36
CA GLY A 586 6.77 3.79 3.63
C GLY A 586 6.76 2.46 4.35
N GLN A 587 6.04 1.48 3.80
CA GLN A 587 6.05 0.13 4.33
C GLN A 587 6.58 -0.85 3.28
N LEU A 588 7.34 -1.85 3.73
CA LEU A 588 7.77 -2.96 2.91
C LEU A 588 7.36 -4.28 3.58
N PHE A 589 6.51 -5.03 2.91
CA PHE A 589 5.85 -6.15 3.56
C PHE A 589 5.63 -7.34 2.59
N TRP A 590 5.33 -8.50 3.20
CA TRP A 590 5.05 -9.75 2.52
C TRP A 590 3.87 -10.45 3.20
N GLN A 591 3.59 -11.70 2.89
CA GLN A 591 2.53 -12.46 3.54
C GLN A 591 2.90 -12.84 4.99
N PRO A 592 1.94 -13.07 5.89
CA PRO A 592 0.50 -13.16 5.63
C PRO A 592 -0.14 -11.77 5.44
N GLY A 593 -1.16 -11.70 4.59
CA GLY A 593 -1.86 -10.46 4.24
C GLY A 593 -3.23 -10.32 4.89
N ALA A 594 -3.83 -11.40 5.35
CA ALA A 594 -5.17 -11.37 5.91
C ALA A 594 -5.26 -12.10 7.26
N TYR A 595 -6.19 -11.69 8.12
CA TYR A 595 -6.48 -12.37 9.37
C TYR A 595 -7.95 -12.26 9.77
N ILE A 596 -8.46 -13.30 10.41
CA ILE A 596 -9.76 -13.26 11.08
C ILE A 596 -9.57 -12.46 12.38
N ALA A 597 -10.36 -11.40 12.56
CA ALA A 597 -10.22 -10.50 13.71
C ALA A 597 -10.35 -11.24 15.05
N ASN A 598 -11.35 -12.12 15.19
CA ASN A 598 -11.49 -12.93 16.39
C ASN A 598 -10.35 -13.97 16.49
N GLY A 599 -9.48 -13.75 17.46
CA GLY A 599 -8.31 -14.61 17.69
C GLY A 599 -7.13 -14.28 16.76
N ARG A 600 -7.25 -13.33 15.87
CA ARG A 600 -6.23 -12.90 14.92
C ARG A 600 -5.58 -14.07 14.15
N ILE A 601 -6.43 -14.90 13.57
CA ILE A 601 -6.00 -16.08 12.81
C ILE A 601 -5.58 -15.64 11.41
N THR A 602 -4.27 -15.58 11.16
CA THR A 602 -3.72 -15.15 9.87
C THR A 602 -3.85 -16.21 8.79
N THR A 603 -3.81 -15.79 7.53
CA THR A 603 -3.42 -16.67 6.42
C THR A 603 -2.05 -17.27 6.68
N PRO A 604 -1.68 -18.38 6.00
CA PRO A 604 -0.45 -19.10 6.32
C PRO A 604 0.81 -18.21 6.24
N ARG A 605 1.64 -18.27 7.27
CA ARG A 605 2.96 -17.63 7.26
C ARG A 605 3.94 -18.37 6.38
N PRO A 606 4.93 -17.67 5.80
CA PRO A 606 6.04 -18.32 5.13
C PRO A 606 6.81 -19.26 6.09
N PRO A 607 7.45 -20.31 5.59
CA PRO A 607 8.45 -21.03 6.35
C PRO A 607 9.57 -20.10 6.84
N LEU A 608 10.25 -20.48 7.95
CA LEU A 608 11.28 -19.62 8.55
C LEU A 608 12.39 -19.22 7.55
N GLY A 609 12.76 -20.12 6.64
CA GLY A 609 13.77 -19.82 5.61
C GLY A 609 13.34 -18.70 4.66
N ASP A 610 12.10 -18.77 4.20
CA ASP A 610 11.53 -17.71 3.33
C ASP A 610 11.35 -16.41 4.11
N GLU A 611 10.88 -16.47 5.35
CA GLU A 611 10.76 -15.30 6.23
C GLU A 611 12.13 -14.62 6.43
N ALA A 612 13.18 -15.38 6.71
CA ALA A 612 14.54 -14.86 6.84
C ALA A 612 15.06 -14.23 5.54
N PHE A 613 14.71 -14.81 4.39
CA PHE A 613 15.06 -14.27 3.09
C PHE A 613 14.33 -12.94 2.80
N TYR A 614 13.05 -12.84 3.16
CA TYR A 614 12.30 -11.59 3.07
C TYR A 614 12.95 -10.49 3.92
N TRP A 615 13.32 -10.79 5.17
CA TRP A 615 13.99 -9.83 6.04
C TRP A 615 15.34 -9.35 5.48
N GLN A 616 16.19 -10.26 5.00
CA GLN A 616 17.48 -9.91 4.40
C GLN A 616 17.29 -9.07 3.13
N SER A 617 16.34 -9.44 2.29
CA SER A 617 16.03 -8.71 1.06
C SER A 617 15.51 -7.32 1.37
N ALA A 618 14.59 -7.20 2.33
CA ALA A 618 14.05 -5.92 2.76
C ALA A 618 15.14 -4.98 3.30
N ALA A 619 16.04 -5.47 4.14
CA ALA A 619 17.15 -4.68 4.66
C ALA A 619 18.04 -4.16 3.52
N ARG A 620 18.37 -4.97 2.53
CA ARG A 620 19.15 -4.56 1.34
C ARG A 620 18.41 -3.49 0.52
N ILE A 621 17.13 -3.71 0.21
CA ILE A 621 16.31 -2.80 -0.57
C ILE A 621 16.22 -1.44 0.12
N LEU A 622 15.88 -1.42 1.41
CA LEU A 622 15.67 -0.21 2.18
C LEU A 622 16.96 0.55 2.45
N SER A 623 18.11 -0.14 2.55
CA SER A 623 19.43 0.52 2.64
C SER A 623 19.73 1.33 1.38
N GLN A 624 19.28 0.90 0.20
CA GLN A 624 19.44 1.65 -1.05
C GLN A 624 18.53 2.87 -1.12
N VAL A 625 17.34 2.81 -0.51
CA VAL A 625 16.47 3.99 -0.33
C VAL A 625 17.13 4.98 0.59
N LYS A 626 17.55 4.56 1.79
CA LYS A 626 18.23 5.39 2.79
C LYS A 626 19.46 6.12 2.21
N ALA A 627 20.23 5.45 1.37
CA ALA A 627 21.45 6.00 0.79
C ALA A 627 21.24 7.22 -0.14
N HIS A 628 20.01 7.52 -0.56
CA HIS A 628 19.72 8.65 -1.45
C HIS A 628 19.65 9.99 -0.68
N ARG A 629 18.76 10.08 0.31
CA ARG A 629 18.53 11.29 1.11
C ARG A 629 18.24 11.01 2.58
N GLU A 630 18.71 9.87 3.08
CA GLU A 630 18.51 9.39 4.44
C GLU A 630 17.05 9.06 4.82
N THR A 631 16.17 8.79 3.87
CA THR A 631 14.84 8.28 4.14
C THR A 631 14.94 6.91 4.81
N VAL A 632 14.41 6.77 6.00
CA VAL A 632 14.38 5.49 6.73
C VAL A 632 12.96 4.98 6.82
N VAL A 633 12.70 3.86 6.15
CA VAL A 633 11.52 3.05 6.47
C VAL A 633 11.79 2.41 7.83
N THR A 634 11.03 2.84 8.83
CA THR A 634 11.26 2.46 10.21
C THR A 634 11.01 0.98 10.46
N PRO A 635 11.64 0.36 11.47
CA PRO A 635 11.51 -1.08 11.72
C PRO A 635 10.09 -1.58 11.87
N GLN A 636 9.19 -0.78 12.44
CA GLN A 636 7.78 -1.13 12.62
C GLN A 636 7.01 -1.31 11.31
N ASN A 637 7.48 -0.68 10.24
CA ASN A 637 6.85 -0.66 8.94
C ASN A 637 7.35 -1.77 8.00
N VAL A 638 8.08 -2.76 8.54
CA VAL A 638 8.63 -3.86 7.78
C VAL A 638 8.26 -5.19 8.41
N GLY A 639 7.71 -6.11 7.63
CA GLY A 639 7.31 -7.42 8.13
C GLY A 639 6.21 -8.10 7.33
N GLY A 640 5.58 -9.10 7.93
CA GLY A 640 4.34 -9.65 7.38
C GLY A 640 3.24 -8.57 7.33
N SER A 641 2.50 -8.48 6.25
CA SER A 641 1.50 -7.41 6.05
C SER A 641 0.51 -7.33 7.20
N SER A 642 0.04 -8.47 7.69
CA SER A 642 -0.84 -8.52 8.86
C SER A 642 -0.22 -8.00 10.16
N ASP A 643 1.12 -7.87 10.23
CA ASP A 643 1.84 -7.41 11.43
C ASP A 643 2.20 -5.91 11.34
N VAL A 644 2.18 -5.32 10.15
CA VAL A 644 2.59 -3.93 9.89
C VAL A 644 1.47 -3.07 9.33
N LEU A 645 0.44 -3.70 8.75
CA LEU A 645 -0.75 -3.06 8.22
C LEU A 645 -2.01 -3.69 8.84
N TYR A 646 -3.10 -3.60 8.14
CA TYR A 646 -4.40 -4.20 8.41
C TYR A 646 -4.60 -5.49 7.59
N SER A 647 -5.71 -6.19 7.78
CA SER A 647 -6.10 -7.32 6.96
C SER A 647 -6.44 -6.87 5.54
N SER A 648 -5.70 -7.37 4.56
CA SER A 648 -5.87 -7.05 3.14
C SER A 648 -6.14 -8.32 2.32
N ALA A 649 -7.29 -8.92 2.56
CA ALA A 649 -7.72 -10.18 1.95
C ALA A 649 -7.80 -10.10 0.42
N GLY A 650 -7.35 -11.13 -0.30
CA GLY A 650 -7.42 -11.20 -1.76
C GLY A 650 -6.39 -10.34 -2.51
N ASN A 651 -5.25 -10.07 -1.88
CA ASN A 651 -4.16 -9.31 -2.48
C ASN A 651 -3.27 -10.15 -3.41
N VAL A 652 -2.59 -9.50 -4.35
CA VAL A 652 -1.74 -10.15 -5.37
C VAL A 652 -0.57 -10.94 -4.77
N ARG A 653 0.03 -10.43 -3.70
CA ARG A 653 1.23 -11.03 -3.08
C ARG A 653 0.97 -12.42 -2.53
N GLU A 654 -0.15 -12.59 -1.82
CA GLU A 654 -0.54 -13.90 -1.29
C GLU A 654 -0.83 -14.89 -2.40
N ASP A 655 -1.55 -14.47 -3.45
CA ASP A 655 -1.86 -15.34 -4.57
C ASP A 655 -0.59 -15.82 -5.27
N LEU A 656 0.33 -14.91 -5.60
CA LEU A 656 1.55 -15.27 -6.32
C LEU A 656 2.52 -16.12 -5.47
N TYR A 657 2.63 -15.84 -4.18
CA TYR A 657 3.49 -16.64 -3.31
C TYR A 657 2.92 -18.04 -3.07
N HIS A 658 1.67 -18.15 -2.61
CA HIS A 658 1.10 -19.43 -2.22
C HIS A 658 0.77 -20.34 -3.41
N THR A 659 0.42 -19.74 -4.56
CA THR A 659 0.05 -20.51 -5.76
C THR A 659 1.26 -20.88 -6.61
N TYR A 660 2.22 -19.97 -6.75
CA TYR A 660 3.32 -20.11 -7.71
C TYR A 660 4.72 -20.12 -7.09
N GLY A 661 4.83 -19.94 -5.77
CA GLY A 661 6.12 -19.88 -5.06
C GLY A 661 6.98 -18.67 -5.47
N ILE A 662 6.32 -17.55 -5.84
CA ILE A 662 6.98 -16.31 -6.22
C ILE A 662 7.20 -15.48 -4.95
N TYR A 663 8.46 -15.09 -4.67
CA TYR A 663 8.80 -14.20 -3.57
C TYR A 663 8.19 -12.81 -3.84
N SER A 664 7.06 -12.53 -3.19
CA SER A 664 6.23 -11.37 -3.48
C SER A 664 6.28 -10.36 -2.35
N PHE A 665 6.61 -9.10 -2.71
CA PHE A 665 6.62 -7.96 -1.81
C PHE A 665 5.49 -7.00 -2.15
N GLY A 666 4.93 -6.34 -1.14
CA GLY A 666 4.18 -5.10 -1.28
C GLY A 666 5.03 -3.95 -0.77
N TRP A 667 5.02 -2.85 -1.48
CA TRP A 667 5.83 -1.70 -1.13
C TRP A 667 5.03 -0.42 -1.24
N GLU A 668 4.70 0.17 -0.10
CA GLU A 668 4.16 1.51 -0.03
C GLU A 668 5.33 2.49 -0.08
N VAL A 669 5.52 3.17 -1.19
CA VAL A 669 6.53 4.23 -1.32
C VAL A 669 6.05 5.52 -0.64
N GLY A 670 6.90 6.54 -0.49
CA GLY A 670 6.50 7.80 0.15
C GLY A 670 6.44 7.72 1.67
N GLY A 671 7.47 7.13 2.29
CA GLY A 671 7.58 7.03 3.74
C GLY A 671 7.79 8.37 4.42
N SER A 672 7.45 8.41 5.71
CA SER A 672 7.71 9.58 6.56
C SER A 672 9.22 9.86 6.66
N ILE A 673 9.57 11.13 6.55
CA ILE A 673 10.94 11.62 6.66
C ILE A 673 11.07 12.49 7.91
N TYR A 674 12.11 12.24 8.70
CA TYR A 674 12.38 13.06 9.86
C TYR A 674 12.81 14.49 9.45
N ASN A 675 12.12 15.48 9.99
CA ASN A 675 12.45 16.89 9.80
C ASN A 675 13.18 17.43 11.04
N PRO A 676 14.51 17.60 11.00
CA PRO A 676 15.26 18.06 12.17
C PRO A 676 14.92 19.48 12.61
N ALA A 677 14.34 20.31 11.71
CA ALA A 677 13.96 21.68 12.05
C ALA A 677 12.72 21.74 12.95
N THR A 678 11.81 20.78 12.83
CA THR A 678 10.59 20.69 13.66
C THR A 678 10.68 19.62 14.72
N GLY A 679 11.57 18.64 14.56
CA GLY A 679 11.68 17.46 15.41
C GLY A 679 10.66 16.36 15.07
N ASN A 680 9.85 16.54 14.04
CA ASN A 680 8.73 15.66 13.68
C ASN A 680 9.02 14.86 12.40
N TRP A 681 8.29 13.76 12.24
CA TRP A 681 8.24 13.01 10.99
C TRP A 681 7.18 13.62 10.08
N GLN A 682 7.50 13.75 8.80
CA GLN A 682 6.58 14.25 7.78
C GLN A 682 6.26 13.13 6.80
N GLY A 683 4.97 12.82 6.65
CA GLY A 683 4.48 11.77 5.77
C GLY A 683 4.45 12.17 4.31
N GLY A 684 4.46 11.18 3.43
CA GLY A 684 4.15 11.34 2.01
C GLY A 684 2.65 11.49 1.76
N SER A 685 2.28 11.66 0.50
CA SER A 685 0.89 11.63 0.04
C SER A 685 0.77 10.74 -1.20
N PHE A 686 -0.45 10.40 -1.61
CA PHE A 686 -0.69 9.65 -2.85
C PHE A 686 -0.16 10.40 -4.09
N GLN A 687 -0.19 11.73 -4.02
CA GLN A 687 0.11 12.64 -5.13
C GLN A 687 0.97 13.80 -4.63
N PRO A 688 2.19 13.53 -4.11
CA PRO A 688 3.04 14.61 -3.63
C PRO A 688 3.35 15.59 -4.75
N PRO A 689 3.52 16.90 -4.47
CA PRO A 689 3.97 17.83 -5.48
C PRO A 689 5.25 17.35 -6.13
N TRP A 690 5.30 17.31 -7.47
CA TRP A 690 6.45 16.74 -8.18
C TRP A 690 7.78 17.37 -7.77
N VAL A 691 7.85 18.71 -7.79
CA VAL A 691 9.06 19.44 -7.37
C VAL A 691 9.17 19.50 -5.85
N GLY A 692 8.09 19.76 -5.15
CA GLY A 692 7.97 19.77 -3.69
C GLY A 692 9.18 20.30 -2.92
N ASN A 693 9.34 19.81 -1.69
CA ASN A 693 10.59 19.97 -0.94
C ASN A 693 11.42 18.68 -1.10
N PRO A 694 12.54 18.70 -1.86
CA PRO A 694 13.31 17.50 -2.15
C PRO A 694 13.93 16.84 -0.91
N GLU A 695 14.07 17.58 0.20
CA GLU A 695 14.56 17.04 1.47
C GLU A 695 13.47 16.38 2.31
N LEU A 696 12.20 16.60 1.99
CA LEU A 696 11.04 16.12 2.73
C LEU A 696 10.05 15.44 1.78
N VAL A 697 9.03 16.13 1.32
CA VAL A 697 7.98 15.58 0.45
C VAL A 697 8.15 16.10 -0.97
N SER A 698 8.43 15.20 -1.90
CA SER A 698 8.61 15.51 -3.33
C SER A 698 8.44 14.24 -4.16
N GLY A 699 7.53 14.25 -5.12
CA GLY A 699 7.33 13.12 -6.03
C GLY A 699 8.58 12.76 -6.82
N HIS A 700 9.38 13.74 -7.22
CA HIS A 700 10.66 13.52 -7.88
C HIS A 700 11.66 12.80 -6.97
N ALA A 701 11.87 13.31 -5.74
CA ALA A 701 12.83 12.71 -4.81
C ALA A 701 12.42 11.28 -4.40
N GLU A 702 11.13 11.04 -4.18
CA GLU A 702 10.59 9.70 -3.92
C GLU A 702 10.83 8.78 -5.12
N THR A 703 10.56 9.24 -6.35
CA THR A 703 10.85 8.48 -7.57
C THR A 703 12.31 8.05 -7.63
N MET A 704 13.25 8.95 -7.32
CA MET A 704 14.68 8.68 -7.38
C MET A 704 15.15 7.67 -6.33
N GLU A 705 14.73 7.84 -5.07
CA GLU A 705 15.16 6.99 -3.97
C GLU A 705 14.57 5.58 -4.04
N TYR A 706 13.27 5.47 -4.36
CA TYR A 706 12.63 4.17 -4.45
C TYR A 706 13.04 3.38 -5.69
N ALA A 707 13.43 4.06 -6.79
CA ALA A 707 14.07 3.40 -7.93
C ALA A 707 15.40 2.72 -7.54
N ASN A 708 16.17 3.26 -6.57
CA ASN A 708 17.35 2.58 -6.04
C ASN A 708 16.97 1.23 -5.38
N GLY A 709 15.87 1.21 -4.63
CA GLY A 709 15.39 -0.02 -4.00
C GLY A 709 14.94 -1.07 -5.01
N ILE A 710 14.24 -0.68 -6.10
CA ILE A 710 13.86 -1.62 -7.17
C ILE A 710 15.10 -2.17 -7.87
N MET A 711 16.10 -1.34 -8.13
CA MET A 711 17.38 -1.80 -8.71
C MET A 711 18.07 -2.83 -7.80
N GLU A 712 17.96 -2.70 -6.48
CA GLU A 712 18.50 -3.68 -5.53
C GLU A 712 17.71 -4.99 -5.56
N MET A 713 16.39 -4.94 -5.72
CA MET A 713 15.58 -6.14 -5.94
C MET A 713 16.09 -6.96 -7.14
N PHE A 714 16.48 -6.30 -8.22
CA PHE A 714 17.06 -6.99 -9.38
C PHE A 714 18.44 -7.58 -9.08
N ARG A 715 19.26 -6.90 -8.25
CA ARG A 715 20.53 -7.48 -7.79
C ARG A 715 20.31 -8.74 -6.96
N ILE A 716 19.35 -8.70 -6.04
CA ILE A 716 18.95 -9.86 -5.22
C ILE A 716 18.56 -11.02 -6.12
N ALA A 717 17.71 -10.79 -7.12
CA ALA A 717 17.30 -11.84 -8.05
C ALA A 717 18.47 -12.38 -8.89
N ALA A 718 19.37 -11.52 -9.35
CA ALA A 718 20.57 -11.93 -10.10
C ALA A 718 21.54 -12.75 -9.24
N ASP A 719 21.68 -12.42 -7.95
CA ASP A 719 22.49 -13.16 -6.99
C ASP A 719 21.85 -14.52 -6.69
N TRP A 720 20.55 -14.54 -6.42
CA TRP A 720 19.75 -15.73 -6.17
C TRP A 720 19.83 -16.74 -7.35
N GLY A 721 19.73 -16.26 -8.58
CA GLY A 721 19.83 -17.12 -9.77
C GLY A 721 21.20 -17.78 -9.96
N LYS A 722 22.22 -17.25 -9.28
CA LYS A 722 23.61 -17.79 -9.32
C LYS A 722 23.99 -18.55 -8.08
N ASP A 723 23.13 -18.57 -7.08
CA ASP A 723 23.45 -19.21 -5.81
C ASP A 723 23.61 -20.72 -6.00
N LYS A 724 24.75 -21.23 -5.56
CA LYS A 724 25.12 -22.65 -5.52
C LYS A 724 25.65 -23.06 -4.15
N LYS A 725 25.64 -22.10 -3.21
CA LYS A 725 26.06 -22.36 -1.84
C LYS A 725 25.01 -23.20 -1.16
N LYS A 726 25.43 -24.21 -0.46
CA LYS A 726 24.54 -25.13 0.24
C LYS A 726 24.39 -24.69 1.69
N PRO A 727 23.17 -24.62 2.22
CA PRO A 727 22.96 -24.30 3.61
C PRO A 727 23.53 -25.38 4.53
N THR A 728 23.77 -24.99 5.77
CA THR A 728 24.02 -25.90 6.88
C THR A 728 23.07 -25.60 8.02
N SER A 729 22.65 -26.62 8.74
CA SER A 729 21.68 -26.47 9.82
C SER A 729 22.12 -27.24 11.08
N THR A 730 21.72 -26.72 12.24
CA THR A 730 22.03 -27.29 13.55
C THR A 730 20.81 -27.23 14.47
N LEU A 731 20.73 -28.18 15.41
CA LEU A 731 19.81 -28.14 16.54
C LEU A 731 20.51 -27.46 17.73
N VAL A 732 19.86 -26.50 18.38
CA VAL A 732 20.43 -25.71 19.48
C VAL A 732 19.46 -25.65 20.66
N PRO A 733 19.90 -26.05 21.88
CA PRO A 733 21.12 -26.79 22.15
C PRO A 733 21.14 -28.14 21.44
N GLY A 734 22.32 -28.65 21.16
CA GLY A 734 22.54 -29.86 20.37
C GLY A 734 22.05 -31.15 21.03
N GLY A 735 22.18 -32.26 20.36
CA GLY A 735 21.95 -33.59 20.98
C GLY A 735 22.84 -33.79 22.20
N GLY A 736 22.29 -34.46 23.23
CA GLY A 736 23.00 -34.66 24.49
C GLY A 736 22.09 -35.16 25.61
N ARG A 737 22.60 -35.21 26.83
CA ARG A 737 21.85 -35.57 28.04
C ARG A 737 21.52 -34.27 28.84
N TYR A 738 20.27 -34.12 29.22
CA TYR A 738 19.74 -32.99 29.97
C TYR A 738 19.00 -33.47 31.23
N ALA A 739 19.26 -32.81 32.35
CA ALA A 739 18.65 -33.15 33.64
C ALA A 739 17.25 -32.54 33.76
N GLY A 740 16.34 -32.80 32.84
CA GLY A 740 14.99 -32.29 32.79
C GLY A 740 14.60 -31.68 31.43
N PRO A 741 13.38 -31.17 31.28
CA PRO A 741 12.88 -30.59 30.04
C PRO A 741 13.80 -29.50 29.50
N VAL A 742 14.02 -29.50 28.20
CA VAL A 742 14.89 -28.53 27.51
C VAL A 742 14.16 -27.99 26.27
N ASP A 743 14.33 -26.73 26.01
CA ASP A 743 13.85 -26.04 24.82
C ASP A 743 14.91 -26.09 23.73
N VAL A 744 14.55 -26.62 22.56
CA VAL A 744 15.46 -26.73 21.42
C VAL A 744 14.85 -26.02 20.21
N ARG A 745 15.71 -25.45 19.37
CA ARG A 745 15.37 -24.79 18.11
C ARG A 745 16.38 -25.16 17.03
N PHE A 746 15.99 -24.94 15.78
CA PHE A 746 16.93 -25.06 14.66
C PHE A 746 17.53 -23.70 14.31
N GLU A 747 18.80 -23.74 13.85
CA GLU A 747 19.52 -22.61 13.27
C GLU A 747 20.11 -23.00 11.93
N THR A 748 20.21 -22.04 11.00
CA THR A 748 20.78 -22.23 9.66
C THR A 748 21.88 -21.22 9.39
N SER A 749 22.82 -21.56 8.51
CA SER A 749 23.93 -20.68 8.10
C SER A 749 23.50 -19.56 7.12
N GLU A 750 22.31 -19.68 6.57
CA GLU A 750 21.70 -18.78 5.60
C GLU A 750 20.20 -19.05 5.55
N PRO A 751 19.37 -18.19 4.96
CA PRO A 751 17.94 -18.41 4.81
C PRO A 751 17.65 -19.75 4.17
N ALA A 752 17.11 -20.68 4.93
CA ALA A 752 16.81 -22.04 4.47
C ALA A 752 15.64 -22.65 5.24
N THR A 753 14.77 -23.32 4.53
CA THR A 753 13.68 -24.10 5.13
C THR A 753 14.22 -25.42 5.64
N ILE A 754 13.92 -25.74 6.89
CA ILE A 754 14.26 -27.00 7.52
C ILE A 754 13.05 -27.94 7.46
N TYR A 755 13.27 -29.14 6.93
CA TYR A 755 12.32 -30.24 6.93
C TYR A 755 12.75 -31.26 8.00
N TYR A 756 11.85 -31.63 8.90
CA TYR A 756 12.22 -32.46 10.05
C TYR A 756 11.21 -33.56 10.37
N THR A 757 11.66 -34.57 11.12
CA THR A 757 10.83 -35.61 11.73
C THR A 757 11.31 -35.88 13.14
N THR A 758 10.42 -36.39 14.03
CA THR A 758 10.72 -36.78 15.40
C THR A 758 10.29 -38.21 15.70
N ASP A 759 9.66 -38.88 14.74
CA ASP A 759 9.15 -40.25 14.83
C ASP A 759 10.16 -41.33 14.36
N GLY A 760 11.38 -40.90 14.00
CA GLY A 760 12.42 -41.78 13.48
C GLY A 760 12.34 -42.00 11.98
N SER A 761 11.34 -41.45 11.30
CA SER A 761 11.23 -41.52 9.85
C SER A 761 12.33 -40.69 9.17
N ARG A 762 12.57 -40.95 7.91
CA ARG A 762 13.46 -40.17 7.07
C ARG A 762 12.76 -38.86 6.67
N PRO A 763 13.37 -37.69 6.85
CA PRO A 763 12.78 -36.45 6.39
C PRO A 763 12.79 -36.35 4.84
N THR A 764 11.71 -35.84 4.28
CA THR A 764 11.50 -35.58 2.85
C THR A 764 11.00 -34.18 2.65
N LEU A 765 10.79 -33.73 1.38
CA LEU A 765 10.18 -32.44 1.08
C LEU A 765 8.71 -32.36 1.52
N ASP A 766 8.07 -33.49 1.83
CA ASP A 766 6.71 -33.56 2.37
C ASP A 766 6.68 -33.57 3.91
N SER A 767 7.85 -33.63 4.56
CA SER A 767 7.94 -33.60 6.01
C SER A 767 7.54 -32.23 6.57
N PRO A 768 7.13 -32.16 7.85
CA PRO A 768 6.89 -30.90 8.52
C PRO A 768 8.03 -29.90 8.32
N ARG A 769 7.69 -28.68 8.04
CA ARG A 769 8.63 -27.57 7.90
C ARG A 769 8.76 -26.83 9.22
N TYR A 770 9.98 -26.47 9.57
CA TYR A 770 10.23 -25.60 10.71
C TYR A 770 9.70 -24.19 10.40
N GLN A 771 8.78 -23.72 11.21
CA GLN A 771 8.01 -22.52 10.93
C GLN A 771 8.62 -21.28 11.58
N ALA A 772 8.43 -20.15 10.93
CA ALA A 772 8.44 -18.85 11.60
C ALA A 772 7.28 -18.79 12.58
N THR A 773 7.47 -18.12 13.68
CA THR A 773 6.40 -17.86 14.64
C THR A 773 5.78 -16.48 14.38
N GLU A 774 4.59 -16.28 14.91
CA GLU A 774 4.03 -14.92 15.00
C GLU A 774 4.97 -14.03 15.82
N PHE A 775 4.86 -12.71 15.62
CA PHE A 775 5.57 -11.73 16.43
C PHE A 775 7.09 -11.74 16.31
N ARG A 776 7.61 -12.10 15.11
CA ARG A 776 9.05 -12.00 14.80
C ARG A 776 9.95 -12.83 15.73
N GLU A 777 9.45 -13.95 16.23
CA GLU A 777 10.25 -14.86 17.02
C GLU A 777 11.27 -15.62 16.15
N PRO A 778 12.40 -16.05 16.72
CA PRO A 778 13.47 -16.72 15.96
C PRO A 778 13.12 -18.13 15.47
N GLY A 779 11.83 -18.44 15.39
CA GLY A 779 11.30 -19.71 14.94
C GLY A 779 10.65 -20.54 16.06
N GLN A 780 10.04 -21.62 15.68
CA GLN A 780 9.36 -22.55 16.57
C GLN A 780 10.33 -23.10 17.62
N VAL A 781 9.94 -23.12 18.88
CA VAL A 781 10.68 -23.77 19.98
C VAL A 781 10.01 -25.10 20.31
N PHE A 782 10.80 -26.18 20.36
CA PHE A 782 10.34 -27.51 20.79
C PHE A 782 10.67 -27.72 22.26
N ARG A 783 9.65 -27.77 23.10
CA ARG A 783 9.82 -28.20 24.49
C ARG A 783 9.96 -29.70 24.55
N VAL A 784 11.18 -30.19 24.71
CA VAL A 784 11.49 -31.63 24.81
C VAL A 784 11.37 -32.08 26.28
N THR A 785 10.37 -32.91 26.58
CA THR A 785 10.08 -33.42 27.94
C THR A 785 10.45 -34.91 28.09
N GLU A 786 10.71 -35.58 26.98
CA GLU A 786 11.12 -36.97 26.91
C GLU A 786 12.21 -37.14 25.84
N THR A 787 12.93 -38.28 25.89
CA THR A 787 14.00 -38.51 24.94
C THR A 787 13.48 -38.53 23.52
N THR A 788 13.91 -37.50 22.73
CA THR A 788 13.47 -37.29 21.35
C THR A 788 14.66 -37.28 20.40
N THR A 789 14.51 -37.94 19.26
CA THR A 789 15.48 -37.88 18.19
C THR A 789 14.92 -37.08 17.02
N PHE A 790 15.61 -36.00 16.68
CA PHE A 790 15.32 -35.18 15.51
C PHE A 790 16.12 -35.70 14.30
N HIS A 791 15.44 -35.87 13.17
CA HIS A 791 16.04 -36.07 11.86
C HIS A 791 15.65 -34.86 11.00
N TRP A 792 16.61 -34.29 10.26
CA TRP A 792 16.30 -33.10 9.44
C TRP A 792 17.29 -32.85 8.32
N PHE A 793 16.94 -31.99 7.40
CA PHE A 793 17.81 -31.37 6.41
C PHE A 793 17.28 -29.95 6.10
N SER A 794 18.10 -29.12 5.48
CA SER A 794 17.74 -27.78 5.05
C SER A 794 17.82 -27.62 3.53
N VAL A 795 16.97 -26.74 3.00
CA VAL A 795 16.95 -26.31 1.60
C VAL A 795 16.86 -24.79 1.59
N ASP A 796 17.80 -24.12 0.93
CA ASP A 796 17.76 -22.68 0.77
C ASP A 796 16.68 -22.22 -0.23
N THR A 797 16.50 -20.91 -0.36
CA THR A 797 15.50 -20.33 -1.25
C THR A 797 15.82 -20.54 -2.74
N ALA A 798 17.09 -20.82 -3.10
CA ALA A 798 17.52 -21.14 -4.46
C ALA A 798 17.40 -22.64 -4.78
N GLY A 799 16.93 -23.46 -3.81
CA GLY A 799 16.75 -24.90 -3.95
C GLY A 799 18.01 -25.73 -3.72
N ASN A 800 19.10 -25.15 -3.18
CA ASN A 800 20.27 -25.91 -2.82
C ASN A 800 20.02 -26.69 -1.55
N VAL A 801 20.12 -28.03 -1.65
CA VAL A 801 19.93 -28.93 -0.52
C VAL A 801 21.22 -29.07 0.28
N GLU A 802 21.11 -29.13 1.60
CA GLU A 802 22.22 -29.31 2.52
C GLU A 802 23.15 -30.42 2.08
N LYS A 803 24.47 -30.23 2.28
CA LYS A 803 25.49 -31.15 1.79
C LYS A 803 25.30 -32.56 2.31
N GLY A 804 25.38 -33.52 1.43
CA GLY A 804 25.36 -34.96 1.73
C GLY A 804 23.96 -35.55 1.78
N TYR A 805 22.92 -34.77 1.52
CA TYR A 805 21.54 -35.27 1.48
C TYR A 805 20.88 -35.02 0.11
N ASP A 806 20.05 -35.95 -0.32
CA ASP A 806 19.18 -35.83 -1.49
C ASP A 806 17.79 -36.36 -1.08
N PRO A 807 16.81 -35.49 -0.90
CA PRO A 807 15.49 -35.88 -0.41
C PRO A 807 14.73 -36.80 -1.37
N THR A 808 15.14 -36.86 -2.63
CA THR A 808 14.52 -37.70 -3.67
C THR A 808 15.07 -39.11 -3.74
N LYS A 809 16.23 -39.38 -3.12
CA LYS A 809 16.91 -40.68 -3.16
C LYS A 809 16.82 -41.42 -1.83
N ASN A 810 16.40 -42.64 -1.88
CA ASN A 810 16.43 -43.56 -0.74
C ASN A 810 17.71 -44.44 -0.74
N ASP A 811 18.88 -43.79 -0.70
CA ASP A 811 20.19 -44.45 -0.68
C ASP A 811 20.77 -44.45 0.74
N LYS A 812 21.36 -45.57 1.19
CA LYS A 812 22.01 -45.69 2.51
C LYS A 812 23.19 -44.72 2.70
N ARG A 813 23.79 -44.21 1.62
CA ARG A 813 24.85 -43.20 1.65
C ARG A 813 24.34 -41.78 1.77
N ASN A 814 23.04 -41.59 1.80
CA ASN A 814 22.35 -40.31 1.79
C ASN A 814 22.02 -39.93 3.25
N ASN A 815 22.80 -39.04 3.82
CA ASN A 815 22.75 -38.70 5.24
C ASN A 815 22.03 -37.40 5.50
N PHE A 816 20.87 -37.49 6.13
CA PHE A 816 20.26 -36.32 6.77
C PHE A 816 20.93 -36.04 8.13
N ARG A 817 20.69 -34.87 8.70
CA ARG A 817 21.13 -34.50 10.04
C ARG A 817 20.33 -35.26 11.09
N LYS A 818 21.03 -35.57 12.20
CA LYS A 818 20.41 -36.26 13.32
C LYS A 818 20.97 -35.79 14.65
N ALA A 819 20.09 -35.58 15.62
CA ALA A 819 20.46 -35.32 17.00
C ALA A 819 19.45 -35.96 17.95
N THR A 820 19.95 -36.56 19.04
CA THR A 820 19.11 -37.13 20.11
C THR A 820 19.26 -36.30 21.37
N VAL A 821 18.14 -35.72 21.81
CA VAL A 821 18.00 -35.00 23.09
C VAL A 821 17.50 -36.02 24.09
N THR A 822 18.35 -36.40 25.04
CA THR A 822 18.04 -37.42 26.06
C THR A 822 17.67 -36.74 27.37
N ILE A 823 16.46 -36.92 27.84
CA ILE A 823 16.02 -36.40 29.13
C ILE A 823 16.33 -37.46 30.21
N THR A 824 17.15 -37.06 31.19
CA THR A 824 17.43 -37.88 32.36
C THR A 824 16.61 -37.37 33.53
N ARG A 825 15.98 -38.23 34.24
CA ARG A 825 15.25 -37.95 35.47
C ARG A 825 16.19 -37.68 36.66
#